data_3450d43b99946cbac31b91ec973b888e
#
_entry.id   3450d43b99946cbac31b91ec973b888e
#
_cell.length_a   1.000
_cell.length_b   1.000
_cell.length_c   1.000
_cell.angle_alpha   90.00
_cell.angle_beta   90.00
_cell.angle_gamma   90.00
#
_symmetry.space_group_name_H-M   'P 1'
#
loop_
_entity.id
_entity.type
_entity.pdbx_description
1 polymer ?
#
loop_
_entity_poly.entity_id
_entity_poly.type
_entity_poly.pdbx_seq_one_letter_code
_entity_poly.pdbx_strand_id
1 'polypeptide(L)'
;MANVKCNHCHLEFDEKVMIKEGDLNFCCKGCQGVYHILKDDGLDSFYDKLGNKTIAPPIETNDDIERFDTKSFEDTFIKTTNDGYRQIDLIIEGIHCAACVWLNEKVLFETDGIVSADINFTNNKAKIIWNEEKIKLSEIILKIRSIGYNAYAYDATVADEQAVKAKRDYFIRMMVAVFASVNIMMLGVAKYTGFFTGIDEEIREYIHLAEFIFSTPVLFYSGWIFFRGAYFGLKNRILNMDFLVSSGATFTYIYSLFILFGGKGESYFDSVTMIITFVLVGKYLEVIGKKSAVDTLDKIKSSIPLEATVVEDGVKKAVALDNIKVGDVVEIRSGEKVCIDGKIISGEGTFDESSLTGESLPIFKKQGDILYSGTINNDTLIRYEVTKTYKDSTLNSIVTLLEDSLSSKPEIEYKANEISKGFTLTIISLSILTFIVWYFFGIDLGFDYDNTNHFEKSFIVAISVIVIACPCALALATPIASLIGISELAKKGLLFKEAKFIETMAKADTLVMDKTGTITKGELKVKKARIMDDNIHKLNLMYSLLDSSTHPISKSVKKYLTNKYPDLQLKNIFDVKSVQAKGVVGKYKNIEDKIFHLLGGNIELLKENRINYNFDSSNSVYIFAINRRVIATFELEDEIREDAKDLVDSIKQNGLNIVMLTGDNESVAKKVAAKVGIENVVSGIDPIGKATYIKKLKSEGKTVVMAGDGINDSVALASSDLSIAMGNSADITISVSDIVLLNSSLDSLKYAFIISKRTYKFIKQNLLLSLVYNSITIPLAMAGYVIPLVAALSMSLSSLLVVANSMRIKLKN
;
A
#
# COMPACT_ATOMS: atom_id res chain seq x y z
N MET A 1 35.95 -10.37 20.48
CA MET A 1 36.43 -9.23 19.70
C MET A 1 35.59 -8.05 20.13
N ALA A 2 36.15 -6.88 20.31
CA ALA A 2 35.33 -5.73 20.77
C ALA A 2 34.60 -5.12 19.56
N ASN A 3 33.27 -5.12 19.60
CA ASN A 3 32.47 -4.39 18.64
C ASN A 3 32.43 -2.90 19.05
N VAL A 4 32.63 -2.03 18.08
CA VAL A 4 32.64 -0.57 18.26
C VAL A 4 31.50 0.03 17.43
N LYS A 5 30.78 0.97 18.02
CA LYS A 5 29.62 1.64 17.42
C LYS A 5 30.06 2.77 16.47
N CYS A 6 29.49 2.84 15.29
CA CYS A 6 29.74 3.94 14.34
C CYS A 6 29.11 5.25 14.83
N ASN A 7 29.86 6.35 14.85
CA ASN A 7 29.39 7.65 15.33
C ASN A 7 28.28 8.28 14.43
N HIS A 8 28.14 7.83 13.19
CA HIS A 8 27.07 8.32 12.32
C HIS A 8 25.86 7.38 12.28
N CYS A 9 26.03 6.12 11.86
CA CYS A 9 24.89 5.21 11.65
C CYS A 9 24.48 4.41 12.89
N HIS A 10 25.25 4.44 13.95
CA HIS A 10 25.08 3.74 15.23
C HIS A 10 25.06 2.20 15.15
N LEU A 11 25.39 1.60 14.00
CA LEU A 11 25.60 0.17 13.87
C LEU A 11 26.97 -0.24 14.48
N GLU A 12 27.04 -1.48 14.99
CA GLU A 12 28.25 -2.02 15.62
C GLU A 12 29.04 -2.89 14.66
N PHE A 13 30.36 -2.66 14.60
CA PHE A 13 31.28 -3.38 13.71
C PHE A 13 32.54 -3.80 14.48
N ASP A 14 33.26 -4.81 13.95
CA ASP A 14 34.58 -5.18 14.52
C ASP A 14 35.53 -3.97 14.44
N GLU A 15 36.19 -3.68 15.54
CA GLU A 15 37.12 -2.55 15.67
C GLU A 15 38.19 -2.47 14.58
N LYS A 16 38.55 -3.61 13.98
CA LYS A 16 39.53 -3.71 12.90
C LYS A 16 39.08 -3.15 11.56
N VAL A 17 37.77 -3.07 11.34
CA VAL A 17 37.15 -2.59 10.09
C VAL A 17 36.80 -1.10 10.17
N MET A 18 36.89 -0.51 11.37
CA MET A 18 36.49 0.88 11.61
C MET A 18 37.54 1.89 11.14
N ILE A 19 37.06 2.97 10.51
CA ILE A 19 37.87 4.16 10.24
C ILE A 19 37.90 4.99 11.51
N LYS A 20 39.08 5.15 12.10
CA LYS A 20 39.29 5.93 13.34
C LYS A 20 39.76 7.34 13.01
N GLU A 21 39.11 8.34 13.61
CA GLU A 21 39.49 9.75 13.53
C GLU A 21 39.43 10.38 14.93
N GLY A 22 40.57 10.42 15.65
CA GLY A 22 40.62 10.79 17.06
C GLY A 22 39.79 9.85 17.93
N ASP A 23 38.77 10.38 18.61
CA ASP A 23 37.82 9.60 19.43
C ASP A 23 36.58 9.11 18.63
N LEU A 24 36.52 9.44 17.33
CA LEU A 24 35.37 9.08 16.47
C LEU A 24 35.66 7.79 15.70
N ASN A 25 34.64 6.96 15.57
CA ASN A 25 34.70 5.68 14.84
C ASN A 25 33.63 5.64 13.74
N PHE A 26 34.04 5.34 12.51
CA PHE A 26 33.11 5.25 11.37
C PHE A 26 33.25 3.90 10.68
N CYS A 27 32.12 3.33 10.30
CA CYS A 27 32.09 2.05 9.58
C CYS A 27 32.53 2.18 8.12
N CYS A 28 32.46 3.37 7.51
CA CYS A 28 32.84 3.64 6.13
C CYS A 28 33.12 5.14 5.90
N LYS A 29 33.77 5.44 4.76
CA LYS A 29 34.04 6.85 4.35
C LYS A 29 32.76 7.66 4.14
N GLY A 30 31.66 7.02 3.70
CA GLY A 30 30.37 7.69 3.55
C GLY A 30 29.82 8.16 4.91
N CYS A 31 29.85 7.31 5.95
CA CYS A 31 29.46 7.71 7.30
C CYS A 31 30.35 8.82 7.87
N GLN A 32 31.65 8.76 7.61
CA GLN A 32 32.60 9.82 7.98
C GLN A 32 32.25 11.14 7.31
N GLY A 33 32.00 11.13 5.98
CA GLY A 33 31.67 12.33 5.21
C GLY A 33 30.38 12.98 5.64
N VAL A 34 29.31 12.20 5.82
CA VAL A 34 28.01 12.73 6.26
C VAL A 34 28.07 13.28 7.68
N TYR A 35 28.84 12.63 8.57
CA TYR A 35 29.03 13.13 9.93
C TYR A 35 29.67 14.52 9.94
N HIS A 36 30.72 14.73 9.12
CA HIS A 36 31.39 16.05 9.03
C HIS A 36 30.47 17.10 8.38
N ILE A 37 29.75 16.75 7.29
CA ILE A 37 28.79 17.69 6.66
C ILE A 37 27.75 18.17 7.67
N LEU A 38 27.13 17.24 8.43
CA LEU A 38 26.12 17.61 9.42
C LEU A 38 26.70 18.46 10.56
N LYS A 39 27.95 18.24 10.93
CA LYS A 39 28.63 19.01 11.98
C LYS A 39 29.08 20.39 11.51
N ASP A 40 29.59 20.48 10.28
CA ASP A 40 30.06 21.73 9.67
C ASP A 40 28.89 22.69 9.35
N ASP A 41 27.71 22.13 9.01
CA ASP A 41 26.48 22.88 8.75
C ASP A 41 25.69 23.24 10.05
N GLY A 42 26.25 22.93 11.25
CA GLY A 42 25.63 23.26 12.54
C GLY A 42 24.37 22.44 12.85
N LEU A 43 24.23 21.24 12.25
CA LEU A 43 23.10 20.32 12.44
C LEU A 43 23.39 19.25 13.50
N ASP A 44 24.21 19.56 14.53
CA ASP A 44 24.53 18.64 15.64
C ASP A 44 23.28 18.08 16.33
N SER A 45 22.20 18.85 16.36
CA SER A 45 20.90 18.41 16.88
C SER A 45 20.32 17.16 16.17
N PHE A 46 20.85 16.78 15.01
CA PHE A 46 20.49 15.54 14.32
C PHE A 46 20.85 14.31 15.18
N TYR A 47 22.03 14.27 15.76
CA TYR A 47 22.47 13.13 16.60
C TYR A 47 21.76 13.11 17.95
N ASP A 48 21.39 14.27 18.51
CA ASP A 48 20.57 14.36 19.71
C ASP A 48 19.17 13.80 19.47
N LYS A 49 18.59 14.06 18.29
CA LYS A 49 17.30 13.51 17.84
C LYS A 49 17.38 12.04 17.43
N LEU A 50 18.53 11.61 16.91
CA LEU A 50 18.75 10.21 16.55
C LEU A 50 18.77 9.30 17.79
N GLY A 51 19.28 9.77 18.93
CA GLY A 51 19.35 9.03 20.18
C GLY A 51 20.08 7.70 20.02
N ASN A 52 19.41 6.59 20.34
CA ASN A 52 19.94 5.24 20.16
C ASN A 52 19.50 4.56 18.84
N LYS A 53 18.82 5.27 17.95
CA LYS A 53 18.42 4.70 16.66
C LYS A 53 19.63 4.45 15.78
N THR A 54 19.52 3.38 14.99
CA THR A 54 20.47 3.06 13.92
C THR A 54 19.91 3.56 12.60
N ILE A 55 20.76 4.13 11.75
CA ILE A 55 20.41 4.54 10.39
C ILE A 55 21.20 3.73 9.38
N ALA A 56 20.62 3.56 8.18
CA ALA A 56 21.35 2.89 7.11
C ALA A 56 22.56 3.74 6.69
N PRO A 57 23.77 3.18 6.71
CA PRO A 57 24.95 3.93 6.33
C PRO A 57 24.94 4.26 4.84
N PRO A 58 25.44 5.45 4.41
CA PRO A 58 25.55 5.81 3.00
C PRO A 58 26.53 4.87 2.28
N ILE A 59 26.15 4.40 1.08
CA ILE A 59 26.95 3.43 0.33
C ILE A 59 27.68 4.14 -0.81
N GLU A 60 28.99 4.23 -0.75
CA GLU A 60 29.79 4.82 -1.83
C GLU A 60 30.79 3.87 -2.51
N THR A 61 31.18 2.73 -1.92
CA THR A 61 32.20 1.83 -2.50
C THR A 61 31.92 0.35 -2.31
N ASN A 62 32.56 -0.51 -3.13
CA ASN A 62 32.45 -1.97 -3.05
C ASN A 62 33.05 -2.59 -1.78
N ASP A 63 33.85 -1.84 -1.03
CA ASP A 63 34.58 -2.36 0.13
C ASP A 63 33.70 -2.52 1.38
N ASP A 64 32.48 -2.00 1.37
CA ASP A 64 31.59 -1.95 2.54
C ASP A 64 30.46 -3.01 2.53
N ILE A 65 30.57 -4.03 1.71
CA ILE A 65 29.45 -4.97 1.48
C ILE A 65 29.26 -5.96 2.62
N GLU A 66 30.34 -6.35 3.31
CA GLU A 66 30.30 -7.31 4.43
C GLU A 66 29.47 -6.81 5.63
N ARG A 67 29.21 -5.51 5.72
CA ARG A 67 28.37 -4.92 6.78
C ARG A 67 26.91 -5.37 6.71
N PHE A 68 26.41 -5.74 5.52
CA PHE A 68 25.04 -6.22 5.37
C PHE A 68 24.82 -7.59 6.01
N ASP A 69 25.89 -8.34 6.25
CA ASP A 69 25.86 -9.66 6.88
C ASP A 69 26.23 -9.57 8.38
N THR A 70 26.23 -8.36 8.97
CA THR A 70 26.47 -8.20 10.40
C THR A 70 25.20 -8.43 11.19
N LYS A 71 25.32 -9.07 12.36
CA LYS A 71 24.18 -9.39 13.23
C LYS A 71 23.37 -8.14 13.62
N SER A 72 24.01 -7.00 13.83
CA SER A 72 23.33 -5.74 14.15
C SER A 72 22.47 -5.22 12.99
N PHE A 73 22.93 -5.39 11.76
CA PHE A 73 22.15 -5.06 10.56
C PHE A 73 20.98 -6.01 10.38
N GLU A 74 21.21 -7.33 10.55
CA GLU A 74 20.18 -8.35 10.48
C GLU A 74 19.06 -8.11 11.47
N ASP A 75 19.36 -7.90 12.74
CA ASP A 75 18.39 -7.65 13.81
C ASP A 75 17.53 -6.38 13.55
N THR A 76 18.06 -5.41 12.77
CA THR A 76 17.40 -4.14 12.52
C THR A 76 16.52 -4.18 11.27
N PHE A 77 17.00 -4.78 10.17
CA PHE A 77 16.38 -4.63 8.85
C PHE A 77 15.84 -5.93 8.27
N ILE A 78 16.24 -7.11 8.79
CA ILE A 78 15.83 -8.41 8.26
C ILE A 78 14.69 -8.99 9.11
N LYS A 79 13.62 -9.42 8.45
CA LYS A 79 12.49 -10.14 9.05
C LYS A 79 12.58 -11.61 8.69
N THR A 80 12.09 -12.49 9.55
CA THR A 80 11.94 -13.92 9.24
C THR A 80 10.47 -14.18 8.90
N THR A 81 10.22 -14.84 7.77
CA THR A 81 8.86 -15.24 7.35
C THR A 81 8.39 -16.45 8.16
N ASN A 82 7.08 -16.72 8.14
CA ASN A 82 6.50 -17.89 8.82
C ASN A 82 7.07 -19.23 8.30
N ASP A 83 7.55 -19.25 7.06
CA ASP A 83 8.17 -20.42 6.41
C ASP A 83 9.68 -20.52 6.65
N GLY A 84 10.26 -19.68 7.52
CA GLY A 84 11.67 -19.69 7.90
C GLY A 84 12.62 -19.00 6.92
N TYR A 85 12.14 -18.38 5.84
CA TYR A 85 12.96 -17.59 4.92
C TYR A 85 13.27 -16.20 5.50
N ARG A 86 14.37 -15.59 5.04
CA ARG A 86 14.72 -14.20 5.35
C ARG A 86 14.03 -13.23 4.38
N GLN A 87 13.60 -12.09 4.88
CA GLN A 87 12.98 -11.03 4.10
C GLN A 87 13.61 -9.69 4.44
N ILE A 88 13.89 -8.88 3.41
CA ILE A 88 14.31 -7.49 3.53
C ILE A 88 13.55 -6.59 2.58
N ASP A 89 13.36 -5.36 3.02
CA ASP A 89 12.88 -4.26 2.19
C ASP A 89 14.07 -3.37 1.81
N LEU A 90 14.34 -3.21 0.50
CA LEU A 90 15.40 -2.36 -0.03
C LEU A 90 14.81 -1.21 -0.86
N ILE A 91 15.55 -0.11 -0.98
CA ILE A 91 15.31 0.90 -2.03
C ILE A 91 16.35 0.67 -3.11
N ILE A 92 15.89 0.56 -4.36
CA ILE A 92 16.78 0.43 -5.52
C ILE A 92 16.86 1.79 -6.22
N GLU A 93 18.06 2.39 -6.16
CA GLU A 93 18.35 3.65 -6.84
C GLU A 93 18.61 3.40 -8.34
N GLY A 94 18.13 4.31 -9.18
CA GLY A 94 18.38 4.28 -10.62
C GLY A 94 17.28 3.59 -11.43
N ILE A 95 16.14 3.22 -10.83
CA ILE A 95 14.99 2.73 -11.56
C ILE A 95 14.25 3.89 -12.23
N HIS A 96 14.21 3.89 -13.57
CA HIS A 96 13.62 4.97 -14.37
C HIS A 96 12.44 4.50 -15.23
N CYS A 97 12.27 3.19 -15.40
CA CYS A 97 11.22 2.62 -16.24
C CYS A 97 10.85 1.21 -15.82
N ALA A 98 9.70 0.70 -16.28
CA ALA A 98 9.24 -0.66 -15.98
C ALA A 98 10.24 -1.74 -16.44
N ALA A 99 10.98 -1.50 -17.53
CA ALA A 99 12.03 -2.41 -17.98
C ALA A 99 13.19 -2.50 -16.98
N CYS A 100 13.51 -1.41 -16.27
CA CYS A 100 14.51 -1.41 -15.20
C CYS A 100 14.07 -2.29 -14.02
N VAL A 101 12.80 -2.20 -13.64
CA VAL A 101 12.19 -3.05 -12.60
C VAL A 101 12.30 -4.52 -13.04
N TRP A 102 11.81 -4.83 -14.22
CA TRP A 102 11.83 -6.18 -14.75
C TRP A 102 13.24 -6.76 -14.85
N LEU A 103 14.23 -5.94 -15.23
CA LEU A 103 15.63 -6.37 -15.27
C LEU A 103 16.13 -6.82 -13.89
N ASN A 104 15.91 -6.00 -12.89
CA ASN A 104 16.30 -6.31 -11.51
C ASN A 104 15.58 -7.55 -10.99
N GLU A 105 14.26 -7.65 -11.18
CA GLU A 105 13.47 -8.82 -10.77
C GLU A 105 13.95 -10.10 -11.46
N LYS A 106 14.20 -10.06 -12.78
CA LYS A 106 14.67 -11.22 -13.54
C LYS A 106 16.02 -11.71 -13.04
N VAL A 107 16.99 -10.81 -12.89
CA VAL A 107 18.34 -11.16 -12.44
C VAL A 107 18.32 -11.73 -11.03
N LEU A 108 17.49 -11.17 -10.15
CA LEU A 108 17.30 -11.70 -8.80
C LEU A 108 16.63 -13.07 -8.84
N PHE A 109 15.58 -13.25 -9.63
CA PHE A 109 14.85 -14.52 -9.74
C PHE A 109 15.68 -15.67 -10.34
N GLU A 110 16.62 -15.35 -11.25
CA GLU A 110 17.57 -16.32 -11.82
C GLU A 110 18.74 -16.65 -10.86
N THR A 111 18.81 -15.96 -9.70
CA THR A 111 19.86 -16.20 -8.69
C THR A 111 19.41 -17.30 -7.73
N ASP A 112 20.20 -18.39 -7.62
CA ASP A 112 19.87 -19.49 -6.70
C ASP A 112 19.84 -18.99 -5.26
N GLY A 113 18.81 -19.41 -4.51
CA GLY A 113 18.58 -18.97 -3.14
C GLY A 113 17.55 -17.85 -3.01
N ILE A 114 17.17 -17.12 -4.06
CA ILE A 114 16.09 -16.14 -4.04
C ILE A 114 14.74 -16.88 -4.18
N VAL A 115 13.82 -16.60 -3.27
CA VAL A 115 12.45 -17.16 -3.25
C VAL A 115 11.48 -16.22 -3.97
N SER A 116 11.55 -14.92 -3.67
CA SER A 116 10.82 -13.88 -4.40
C SER A 116 11.57 -12.55 -4.38
N ALA A 117 11.37 -11.76 -5.43
CA ALA A 117 11.88 -10.40 -5.55
C ALA A 117 10.84 -9.54 -6.28
N ASP A 118 10.12 -8.73 -5.51
CA ASP A 118 9.07 -7.85 -6.01
C ASP A 118 9.51 -6.39 -5.88
N ILE A 119 9.61 -5.68 -7.00
CA ILE A 119 10.09 -4.30 -7.03
C ILE A 119 8.96 -3.38 -7.47
N ASN A 120 8.61 -2.45 -6.63
CA ASN A 120 7.62 -1.44 -6.95
C ASN A 120 8.24 -0.27 -7.72
N PHE A 121 7.76 -0.07 -8.94
CA PHE A 121 8.21 1.01 -9.82
C PHE A 121 7.89 2.41 -9.27
N THR A 122 6.89 2.56 -8.43
CA THR A 122 6.39 3.86 -7.97
C THR A 122 7.26 4.48 -6.89
N ASN A 123 7.69 3.65 -5.92
CA ASN A 123 8.51 4.08 -4.79
C ASN A 123 9.92 3.47 -4.80
N ASN A 124 10.26 2.69 -5.83
CA ASN A 124 11.53 1.98 -5.99
C ASN A 124 11.86 1.01 -4.83
N LYS A 125 10.85 0.64 -4.03
CA LYS A 125 10.98 -0.32 -2.94
C LYS A 125 11.02 -1.74 -3.51
N ALA A 126 12.01 -2.53 -3.10
CA ALA A 126 12.15 -3.93 -3.43
C ALA A 126 11.94 -4.77 -2.18
N LYS A 127 11.00 -5.70 -2.22
CA LYS A 127 10.80 -6.73 -1.21
C LYS A 127 11.47 -8.00 -1.70
N ILE A 128 12.49 -8.46 -0.99
CA ILE A 128 13.25 -9.65 -1.37
C ILE A 128 13.14 -10.69 -0.29
N ILE A 129 12.78 -11.92 -0.67
CA ILE A 129 12.70 -13.08 0.21
C ILE A 129 13.74 -14.11 -0.30
N TRP A 130 14.58 -14.61 0.60
CA TRP A 130 15.64 -15.55 0.22
C TRP A 130 15.91 -16.62 1.29
N ASN A 131 16.59 -17.67 0.86
CA ASN A 131 17.11 -18.70 1.75
C ASN A 131 18.55 -18.33 2.17
N GLU A 132 18.77 -18.05 3.45
CA GLU A 132 20.05 -17.66 4.01
C GLU A 132 21.14 -18.74 3.90
N GLU A 133 20.74 -20.04 3.85
CA GLU A 133 21.68 -21.15 3.69
C GLU A 133 22.30 -21.20 2.27
N LYS A 134 21.64 -20.56 1.27
CA LYS A 134 22.07 -20.59 -0.13
C LYS A 134 22.75 -19.31 -0.59
N ILE A 135 22.30 -18.15 -0.10
CA ILE A 135 22.80 -16.83 -0.53
C ILE A 135 22.74 -15.84 0.63
N LYS A 136 23.77 -15.00 0.76
CA LYS A 136 23.83 -13.92 1.76
C LYS A 136 23.27 -12.62 1.19
N LEU A 137 22.87 -11.71 2.10
CA LEU A 137 22.37 -10.39 1.72
C LEU A 137 23.42 -9.56 0.94
N SER A 138 24.67 -9.63 1.35
CA SER A 138 25.80 -8.99 0.64
C SER A 138 25.89 -9.41 -0.82
N GLU A 139 25.71 -10.70 -1.13
CA GLU A 139 25.75 -11.21 -2.50
C GLU A 139 24.52 -10.72 -3.31
N ILE A 140 23.34 -10.63 -2.69
CA ILE A 140 22.13 -10.07 -3.32
C ILE A 140 22.38 -8.62 -3.73
N ILE A 141 22.95 -7.81 -2.83
CA ILE A 141 23.28 -6.40 -3.11
C ILE A 141 24.33 -6.29 -4.20
N LEU A 142 25.38 -7.14 -4.18
CA LEU A 142 26.37 -7.21 -5.27
C LEU A 142 25.73 -7.51 -6.61
N LYS A 143 24.75 -8.41 -6.62
CA LYS A 143 24.04 -8.76 -7.85
C LYS A 143 23.29 -7.56 -8.42
N ILE A 144 22.56 -6.81 -7.58
CA ILE A 144 21.87 -5.57 -7.98
C ILE A 144 22.88 -4.53 -8.51
N ARG A 145 24.04 -4.38 -7.85
CA ARG A 145 25.09 -3.47 -8.31
C ARG A 145 25.74 -3.90 -9.63
N SER A 146 25.86 -5.19 -9.86
CA SER A 146 26.47 -5.72 -11.12
C SER A 146 25.67 -5.34 -12.36
N ILE A 147 24.37 -5.05 -12.19
CA ILE A 147 23.48 -4.59 -13.25
C ILE A 147 23.27 -3.08 -13.28
N GLY A 148 24.07 -2.33 -12.51
CA GLY A 148 24.16 -0.85 -12.58
C GLY A 148 23.21 -0.10 -11.68
N TYR A 149 22.58 -0.75 -10.71
CA TYR A 149 21.70 -0.13 -9.73
C TYR A 149 22.34 -0.17 -8.34
N ASN A 150 21.97 0.76 -7.45
CA ASN A 150 22.35 0.69 -6.05
C ASN A 150 21.15 0.24 -5.21
N ALA A 151 21.44 -0.49 -4.12
CA ALA A 151 20.42 -0.91 -3.17
C ALA A 151 20.80 -0.48 -1.75
N TYR A 152 19.81 0.01 -1.01
CA TYR A 152 19.92 0.45 0.38
C TYR A 152 18.83 -0.21 1.21
N ALA A 153 19.09 -0.47 2.49
CA ALA A 153 18.02 -0.87 3.39
C ALA A 153 16.94 0.23 3.44
N TYR A 154 15.69 -0.19 3.46
CA TYR A 154 14.59 0.75 3.52
C TYR A 154 14.57 1.47 4.87
N ASP A 155 14.82 2.76 4.82
CA ASP A 155 14.59 3.72 5.90
C ASP A 155 13.78 4.88 5.30
N ALA A 156 12.67 5.23 5.95
CA ALA A 156 11.75 6.24 5.42
C ALA A 156 12.42 7.62 5.24
N THR A 157 13.36 7.98 6.12
CA THR A 157 14.08 9.24 6.05
C THR A 157 15.08 9.27 4.89
N VAL A 158 15.78 8.17 4.66
CA VAL A 158 16.73 8.02 3.53
C VAL A 158 15.96 7.96 2.20
N ALA A 159 14.77 7.33 2.18
CA ALA A 159 13.91 7.28 1.00
C ALA A 159 13.46 8.68 0.53
N ASP A 160 13.06 9.53 1.48
CA ASP A 160 12.64 10.90 1.18
C ASP A 160 13.80 11.77 0.68
N GLU A 161 14.96 11.68 1.29
CA GLU A 161 16.15 12.41 0.83
C GLU A 161 16.57 12.01 -0.58
N GLN A 162 16.55 10.72 -0.89
CA GLN A 162 16.86 10.22 -2.23
C GLN A 162 15.82 10.64 -3.26
N ALA A 163 14.53 10.62 -2.92
CA ALA A 163 13.47 11.10 -3.80
C ALA A 163 13.63 12.59 -4.11
N VAL A 164 14.01 13.41 -3.11
CA VAL A 164 14.31 14.83 -3.28
C VAL A 164 15.55 15.04 -4.15
N LYS A 165 16.63 14.28 -3.92
CA LYS A 165 17.87 14.32 -4.71
C LYS A 165 17.61 13.91 -6.16
N ALA A 166 16.89 12.83 -6.40
CA ALA A 166 16.52 12.39 -7.73
C ALA A 166 15.66 13.44 -8.46
N LYS A 167 14.65 14.00 -7.79
CA LYS A 167 13.82 15.08 -8.34
C LYS A 167 14.66 16.30 -8.74
N ARG A 168 15.63 16.69 -7.90
CA ARG A 168 16.54 17.81 -8.16
C ARG A 168 17.45 17.52 -9.35
N ASP A 169 18.01 16.33 -9.46
CA ASP A 169 18.87 15.93 -10.59
C ASP A 169 18.08 15.98 -11.91
N TYR A 170 16.88 15.39 -11.96
CA TYR A 170 15.98 15.50 -13.12
C TYR A 170 15.65 16.95 -13.47
N PHE A 171 15.35 17.78 -12.46
CA PHE A 171 15.03 19.20 -12.67
C PHE A 171 16.21 19.97 -13.28
N ILE A 172 17.42 19.80 -12.75
CA ILE A 172 18.61 20.49 -13.26
C ILE A 172 18.90 20.07 -14.72
N ARG A 173 18.87 18.75 -15.01
CA ARG A 173 19.08 18.26 -16.38
C ARG A 173 18.01 18.75 -17.35
N MET A 174 16.75 18.79 -16.90
CA MET A 174 15.64 19.34 -17.69
C MET A 174 15.83 20.83 -17.96
N MET A 175 16.25 21.62 -16.96
CA MET A 175 16.46 23.07 -17.14
C MET A 175 17.59 23.37 -18.13
N VAL A 176 18.70 22.61 -18.08
CA VAL A 176 19.77 22.72 -19.06
C VAL A 176 19.26 22.38 -20.47
N ALA A 177 18.49 21.29 -20.60
CA ALA A 177 17.92 20.91 -21.89
C ALA A 177 16.91 21.92 -22.43
N VAL A 178 16.01 22.44 -21.57
CA VAL A 178 15.03 23.48 -21.97
C VAL A 178 15.72 24.76 -22.37
N PHE A 179 16.75 25.24 -21.63
CA PHE A 179 17.53 26.43 -21.97
C PHE A 179 18.17 26.28 -23.35
N ALA A 180 18.83 25.15 -23.59
CA ALA A 180 19.45 24.89 -24.90
C ALA A 180 18.40 24.80 -26.03
N SER A 181 17.26 24.13 -25.78
CA SER A 181 16.17 23.98 -26.73
C SER A 181 15.59 25.31 -27.17
N VAL A 182 15.35 26.25 -26.23
CA VAL A 182 14.82 27.57 -26.52
C VAL A 182 15.81 28.36 -27.39
N ASN A 183 17.12 28.29 -27.09
CA ASN A 183 18.14 29.00 -27.90
C ASN A 183 18.24 28.41 -29.32
N ILE A 184 18.27 27.08 -29.45
CA ILE A 184 18.28 26.38 -30.75
C ILE A 184 17.01 26.71 -31.55
N MET A 185 15.84 26.78 -30.89
CA MET A 185 14.60 27.13 -31.57
C MET A 185 14.61 28.58 -32.09
N MET A 186 15.24 29.51 -31.37
CA MET A 186 15.45 30.88 -31.86
C MET A 186 16.39 30.93 -33.10
N LEU A 187 17.45 30.12 -33.10
CA LEU A 187 18.32 29.94 -34.26
C LEU A 187 17.58 29.27 -35.43
N GLY A 188 16.73 28.31 -35.14
CA GLY A 188 15.85 27.63 -36.11
C GLY A 188 14.92 28.61 -36.84
N VAL A 189 14.32 29.61 -36.10
CA VAL A 189 13.50 30.66 -36.74
C VAL A 189 14.32 31.45 -37.76
N ALA A 190 15.56 31.81 -37.43
CA ALA A 190 16.45 32.50 -38.39
C ALA A 190 16.75 31.61 -39.61
N LYS A 191 17.03 30.32 -39.39
CA LYS A 191 17.28 29.33 -40.44
C LYS A 191 16.08 29.15 -41.37
N TYR A 192 14.85 28.96 -40.83
CA TYR A 192 13.63 28.81 -41.62
C TYR A 192 13.20 30.08 -42.33
N THR A 193 13.39 31.24 -41.69
CA THR A 193 13.13 32.53 -42.37
C THR A 193 14.07 32.71 -43.54
N GLY A 194 15.33 32.35 -43.36
CA GLY A 194 16.33 32.40 -44.41
C GLY A 194 16.13 31.43 -45.56
N PHE A 195 15.42 30.33 -45.36
CA PHE A 195 15.00 29.44 -46.45
C PHE A 195 14.09 30.15 -47.46
N PHE A 196 13.25 31.09 -46.99
CA PHE A 196 12.35 31.89 -47.85
C PHE A 196 13.02 33.17 -48.41
N THR A 197 14.02 33.70 -47.71
CA THR A 197 14.64 35.01 -48.08
C THR A 197 16.03 34.86 -48.69
N GLY A 198 16.64 33.69 -48.67
CA GLY A 198 18.03 33.40 -48.98
C GLY A 198 18.95 33.71 -47.80
N ILE A 199 19.71 32.73 -47.36
CA ILE A 199 20.79 32.91 -46.36
C ILE A 199 22.12 32.63 -47.05
N ASP A 200 23.14 33.45 -46.76
CA ASP A 200 24.52 33.18 -47.19
C ASP A 200 25.03 31.88 -46.55
N GLU A 201 25.77 31.07 -47.30
CA GLU A 201 26.31 29.77 -46.82
C GLU A 201 27.15 29.95 -45.54
N GLU A 202 27.91 31.01 -45.42
CA GLU A 202 28.70 31.35 -44.21
C GLU A 202 27.82 31.48 -42.95
N ILE A 203 26.68 32.18 -43.04
CA ILE A 203 25.76 32.39 -41.92
C ILE A 203 25.14 31.03 -41.53
N ARG A 204 24.85 30.15 -42.47
CA ARG A 204 24.34 28.83 -42.27
C ARG A 204 25.32 27.95 -41.49
N GLU A 205 26.61 28.00 -41.83
CA GLU A 205 27.67 27.30 -41.09
C GLU A 205 27.77 27.76 -39.65
N TYR A 206 27.68 29.08 -39.37
CA TYR A 206 27.66 29.62 -38.01
C TYR A 206 26.44 29.17 -37.23
N ILE A 207 25.27 29.06 -37.82
CA ILE A 207 24.06 28.52 -37.19
C ILE A 207 24.28 27.07 -36.83
N HIS A 208 24.77 26.22 -37.74
CA HIS A 208 25.07 24.82 -37.46
C HIS A 208 26.08 24.65 -36.33
N LEU A 209 27.13 25.50 -36.27
CA LEU A 209 28.11 25.48 -35.19
C LEU A 209 27.48 25.89 -33.85
N ALA A 210 26.59 26.89 -33.81
CA ALA A 210 25.89 27.30 -32.62
C ALA A 210 24.91 26.18 -32.11
N GLU A 211 24.16 25.56 -33.03
CA GLU A 211 23.31 24.42 -32.74
C GLU A 211 24.12 23.26 -32.17
N PHE A 212 25.32 22.96 -32.70
CA PHE A 212 26.23 21.95 -32.14
C PHE A 212 26.66 22.29 -30.73
N ILE A 213 27.07 23.55 -30.44
CA ILE A 213 27.52 23.98 -29.11
C ILE A 213 26.40 23.80 -28.06
N PHE A 214 25.15 24.13 -28.39
CA PHE A 214 24.03 23.97 -27.47
C PHE A 214 23.55 22.50 -27.34
N SER A 215 23.59 21.70 -28.43
CA SER A 215 23.10 20.32 -28.41
C SER A 215 24.05 19.35 -27.68
N THR A 216 25.34 19.61 -27.71
CA THR A 216 26.37 18.74 -27.09
C THR A 216 26.16 18.59 -25.57
N PRO A 217 26.00 19.65 -24.77
CA PRO A 217 25.69 19.51 -23.34
C PRO A 217 24.35 18.78 -23.11
N VAL A 218 23.36 18.98 -23.96
CA VAL A 218 22.07 18.29 -23.83
C VAL A 218 22.24 16.79 -24.05
N LEU A 219 22.96 16.36 -25.08
CA LEU A 219 23.19 14.95 -25.34
C LEU A 219 23.98 14.29 -24.24
N PHE A 220 25.12 14.82 -23.82
CA PHE A 220 26.07 14.16 -22.92
C PHE A 220 25.78 14.41 -21.44
N TYR A 221 25.24 15.56 -21.04
CA TYR A 221 24.90 15.83 -19.65
C TYR A 221 23.43 15.55 -19.36
N SER A 222 22.50 16.17 -20.09
CA SER A 222 21.07 15.98 -19.84
C SER A 222 20.61 14.58 -20.23
N GLY A 223 21.11 14.04 -21.35
CA GLY A 223 20.82 12.69 -21.85
C GLY A 223 21.53 11.55 -21.12
N TRP A 224 22.51 11.83 -20.25
CA TRP A 224 23.32 10.80 -19.58
C TRP A 224 22.52 9.70 -18.91
N ILE A 225 21.37 10.03 -18.34
CA ILE A 225 20.48 9.06 -17.68
C ILE A 225 20.06 7.96 -18.66
N PHE A 226 19.70 8.34 -19.90
CA PHE A 226 19.29 7.38 -20.95
C PHE A 226 20.47 6.54 -21.43
N PHE A 227 21.66 7.14 -21.59
CA PHE A 227 22.88 6.39 -21.96
C PHE A 227 23.25 5.36 -20.93
N ARG A 228 23.19 5.72 -19.65
CA ARG A 228 23.45 4.78 -18.55
C ARG A 228 22.45 3.62 -18.57
N GLY A 229 21.15 3.92 -18.70
CA GLY A 229 20.10 2.91 -18.78
C GLY A 229 20.24 1.99 -20.01
N ALA A 230 20.57 2.55 -21.17
CA ALA A 230 20.84 1.81 -22.40
C ALA A 230 22.05 0.87 -22.27
N TYR A 231 23.16 1.36 -21.70
CA TYR A 231 24.39 0.56 -21.51
C TYR A 231 24.12 -0.67 -20.64
N PHE A 232 23.48 -0.49 -19.48
CA PHE A 232 23.20 -1.62 -18.61
C PHE A 232 22.13 -2.55 -19.19
N GLY A 233 21.14 -2.02 -19.90
CA GLY A 233 20.17 -2.82 -20.64
C GLY A 233 20.87 -3.72 -21.66
N LEU A 234 21.73 -3.16 -22.49
CA LEU A 234 22.45 -3.88 -23.53
C LEU A 234 23.42 -4.91 -22.94
N LYS A 235 24.17 -4.57 -21.90
CA LYS A 235 25.06 -5.49 -21.18
C LYS A 235 24.33 -6.75 -20.69
N ASN A 236 23.06 -6.59 -20.28
CA ASN A 236 22.22 -7.69 -19.81
C ASN A 236 21.28 -8.26 -20.88
N ARG A 237 21.54 -7.94 -22.17
CA ARG A 237 20.76 -8.42 -23.35
C ARG A 237 19.27 -8.02 -23.29
N ILE A 238 18.96 -6.87 -22.68
CA ILE A 238 17.62 -6.32 -22.57
C ILE A 238 17.59 -4.98 -23.29
N LEU A 239 16.76 -4.90 -24.33
CA LEU A 239 16.52 -3.65 -25.04
C LEU A 239 15.40 -2.90 -24.33
N ASN A 240 15.75 -1.82 -23.66
CA ASN A 240 14.82 -0.96 -22.92
C ASN A 240 14.50 0.33 -23.69
N MET A 241 13.59 1.14 -23.15
CA MET A 241 13.22 2.45 -23.68
C MET A 241 14.43 3.39 -23.79
N ASP A 242 15.33 3.36 -22.81
CA ASP A 242 16.50 4.23 -22.77
C ASP A 242 17.43 3.96 -23.97
N PHE A 243 17.45 2.70 -24.45
CA PHE A 243 18.15 2.33 -25.67
C PHE A 243 17.53 2.98 -26.92
N LEU A 244 16.20 3.03 -27.02
CA LEU A 244 15.52 3.67 -28.16
C LEU A 244 15.82 5.18 -28.19
N VAL A 245 15.69 5.87 -27.05
CA VAL A 245 15.94 7.31 -26.96
C VAL A 245 17.40 7.63 -27.21
N SER A 246 18.32 6.92 -26.54
CA SER A 246 19.77 7.17 -26.70
C SER A 246 20.27 6.85 -28.10
N SER A 247 19.82 5.76 -28.74
CA SER A 247 20.20 5.41 -30.10
C SER A 247 19.65 6.42 -31.12
N GLY A 248 18.36 6.79 -31.02
CA GLY A 248 17.76 7.80 -31.89
C GLY A 248 18.48 9.15 -31.80
N ALA A 249 18.73 9.65 -30.58
CA ALA A 249 19.45 10.90 -30.37
C ALA A 249 20.90 10.81 -30.85
N THR A 250 21.60 9.69 -30.61
CA THR A 250 23.01 9.50 -31.04
C THR A 250 23.14 9.43 -32.55
N PHE A 251 22.28 8.65 -33.21
CA PHE A 251 22.34 8.56 -34.67
C PHE A 251 22.04 9.90 -35.33
N THR A 252 21.04 10.65 -34.83
CA THR A 252 20.73 12.01 -35.31
C THR A 252 21.89 12.96 -35.07
N TYR A 253 22.57 12.88 -33.92
CA TYR A 253 23.72 13.69 -33.59
C TYR A 253 24.91 13.40 -34.49
N ILE A 254 25.24 12.11 -34.73
CA ILE A 254 26.33 11.68 -35.64
C ILE A 254 26.05 12.18 -37.07
N TYR A 255 24.81 12.03 -37.55
CA TYR A 255 24.43 12.56 -38.87
C TYR A 255 24.63 14.06 -38.95
N SER A 256 24.20 14.83 -37.94
CA SER A 256 24.38 16.29 -37.91
C SER A 256 25.83 16.69 -37.83
N LEU A 257 26.70 15.92 -37.17
CA LEU A 257 28.15 16.12 -37.19
C LEU A 257 28.72 15.90 -38.58
N PHE A 258 28.26 14.88 -39.30
CA PHE A 258 28.70 14.67 -40.71
C PHE A 258 28.36 15.88 -41.59
N ILE A 259 27.18 16.44 -41.43
CA ILE A 259 26.78 17.68 -42.16
C ILE A 259 27.66 18.86 -41.75
N LEU A 260 27.91 19.06 -40.46
CA LEU A 260 28.75 20.18 -39.96
C LEU A 260 30.18 20.15 -40.52
N PHE A 261 30.74 18.95 -40.72
CA PHE A 261 32.11 18.78 -41.24
C PHE A 261 32.19 18.71 -42.78
N GLY A 262 31.23 19.22 -43.50
CA GLY A 262 31.27 19.36 -44.96
C GLY A 262 30.36 18.37 -45.72
N GLY A 263 29.44 17.69 -45.06
CA GLY A 263 28.36 16.92 -45.69
C GLY A 263 27.36 17.86 -46.37
N LYS A 264 26.67 17.38 -47.40
CA LYS A 264 25.54 18.08 -48.02
C LYS A 264 24.24 17.65 -47.36
N GLY A 265 23.40 18.62 -46.91
CA GLY A 265 22.12 18.36 -46.30
C GLY A 265 21.80 19.35 -45.14
N GLU A 266 20.76 19.04 -44.36
CA GLU A 266 20.38 19.83 -43.19
C GLU A 266 20.90 19.15 -41.91
N SER A 267 21.33 19.97 -40.91
CA SER A 267 21.63 19.50 -39.55
C SER A 267 20.34 19.35 -38.74
N TYR A 268 20.31 18.36 -37.88
CA TYR A 268 19.18 18.01 -36.99
C TYR A 268 19.57 18.10 -35.52
N PHE A 269 20.49 18.98 -35.14
CA PHE A 269 20.85 19.21 -33.73
C PHE A 269 19.66 19.71 -32.90
N ASP A 270 18.74 20.44 -33.53
CA ASP A 270 17.45 20.84 -32.96
C ASP A 270 16.63 19.58 -32.55
N SER A 271 16.52 18.60 -33.42
CA SER A 271 15.79 17.36 -33.16
C SER A 271 16.42 16.54 -32.02
N VAL A 272 17.76 16.44 -31.94
CA VAL A 272 18.47 15.80 -30.82
C VAL A 272 18.09 16.46 -29.51
N THR A 273 18.17 17.80 -29.47
CA THR A 273 17.90 18.57 -28.25
C THR A 273 16.44 18.42 -27.84
N MET A 274 15.52 18.52 -28.79
CA MET A 274 14.08 18.39 -28.53
C MET A 274 13.68 16.99 -28.07
N ILE A 275 14.22 15.93 -28.68
CA ILE A 275 13.96 14.55 -28.24
C ILE A 275 14.33 14.39 -26.76
N ILE A 276 15.55 14.77 -26.37
CA ILE A 276 16.01 14.64 -24.98
C ILE A 276 15.18 15.53 -24.05
N THR A 277 14.90 16.79 -24.46
CA THR A 277 14.13 17.73 -23.66
C THR A 277 12.72 17.22 -23.39
N PHE A 278 11.97 16.80 -24.42
CA PHE A 278 10.60 16.33 -24.23
C PHE A 278 10.53 15.02 -23.42
N VAL A 279 11.49 14.11 -23.61
CA VAL A 279 11.55 12.90 -22.80
C VAL A 279 11.85 13.24 -21.34
N LEU A 280 12.78 14.16 -21.05
CA LEU A 280 13.07 14.63 -19.70
C LEU A 280 11.90 15.35 -19.06
N VAL A 281 11.20 16.22 -19.80
CA VAL A 281 9.97 16.87 -19.31
C VAL A 281 8.90 15.83 -18.96
N GLY A 282 8.69 14.86 -19.86
CA GLY A 282 7.76 13.75 -19.60
C GLY A 282 8.14 12.96 -18.33
N LYS A 283 9.43 12.63 -18.15
CA LYS A 283 9.95 11.94 -16.95
C LYS A 283 9.84 12.79 -15.69
N TYR A 284 10.10 14.06 -15.76
CA TYR A 284 9.95 14.97 -14.62
C TYR A 284 8.49 15.09 -14.17
N LEU A 285 7.55 15.22 -15.12
CA LEU A 285 6.10 15.22 -14.83
C LEU A 285 5.63 13.88 -14.26
N GLU A 286 6.20 12.77 -14.72
CA GLU A 286 5.98 11.44 -14.14
C GLU A 286 6.40 11.38 -12.66
N VAL A 287 7.60 11.87 -12.33
CA VAL A 287 8.10 11.93 -10.94
C VAL A 287 7.18 12.77 -10.04
N ILE A 288 6.71 13.93 -10.53
CA ILE A 288 5.75 14.76 -9.80
C ILE A 288 4.42 14.04 -9.62
N GLY A 289 3.91 13.40 -10.66
CA GLY A 289 2.65 12.64 -10.60
C GLY A 289 2.69 11.50 -9.59
N LYS A 290 3.78 10.75 -9.55
CA LYS A 290 4.03 9.72 -8.54
C LYS A 290 4.05 10.29 -7.12
N LYS A 291 4.78 11.39 -6.90
CA LYS A 291 4.85 12.02 -5.57
C LYS A 291 3.48 12.49 -5.09
N SER A 292 2.67 13.13 -5.92
CA SER A 292 1.31 13.57 -5.54
C SER A 292 0.38 12.43 -5.14
N ALA A 293 0.62 11.22 -5.62
CA ALA A 293 -0.16 10.04 -5.23
C ALA A 293 0.35 9.43 -3.91
N VAL A 294 1.65 9.55 -3.60
CA VAL A 294 2.28 9.09 -2.35
C VAL A 294 2.06 10.09 -1.19
N ASP A 295 1.91 11.40 -1.47
CA ASP A 295 1.74 12.46 -0.46
C ASP A 295 0.63 12.16 0.59
N THR A 296 -0.37 11.35 0.25
CA THR A 296 -1.43 10.94 1.18
C THR A 296 -0.89 9.97 2.25
N LEU A 297 0.02 9.08 1.89
CA LEU A 297 0.69 8.16 2.82
C LEU A 297 1.70 8.90 3.69
N ASP A 298 2.44 9.84 3.10
CA ASP A 298 3.39 10.68 3.82
C ASP A 298 2.71 11.54 4.88
N LYS A 299 1.48 12.00 4.63
CA LYS A 299 0.66 12.69 5.65
C LYS A 299 0.30 11.80 6.84
N ILE A 300 0.01 10.51 6.61
CA ILE A 300 -0.25 9.56 7.69
C ILE A 300 1.03 9.34 8.49
N LYS A 301 2.18 9.11 7.82
CA LYS A 301 3.48 8.92 8.48
C LYS A 301 3.95 10.16 9.25
N SER A 302 3.89 11.34 8.64
CA SER A 302 4.31 12.59 9.27
C SER A 302 3.43 13.00 10.46
N SER A 303 2.28 12.35 10.61
CA SER A 303 1.40 12.56 11.75
C SER A 303 1.81 11.80 13.01
N ILE A 304 2.80 10.90 12.94
CA ILE A 304 3.31 10.16 14.10
C ILE A 304 4.26 11.07 14.89
N PRO A 305 4.00 11.34 16.18
CA PRO A 305 4.97 12.01 17.03
C PRO A 305 6.25 11.20 17.12
N LEU A 306 7.39 11.85 17.33
CA LEU A 306 8.67 11.17 17.50
C LEU A 306 8.96 10.78 18.95
N GLU A 307 8.29 11.43 19.90
CA GLU A 307 8.50 11.31 21.33
C GLU A 307 7.15 11.29 22.07
N ALA A 308 7.12 10.65 23.24
CA ALA A 308 5.99 10.71 24.16
C ALA A 308 6.45 11.11 25.57
N THR A 309 5.56 11.73 26.34
CA THR A 309 5.81 12.09 27.74
C THR A 309 5.51 10.89 28.63
N VAL A 310 6.54 10.19 29.08
CA VAL A 310 6.43 9.08 30.04
C VAL A 310 6.50 9.61 31.46
N VAL A 311 5.66 9.08 32.35
CA VAL A 311 5.62 9.42 33.78
C VAL A 311 6.17 8.25 34.60
N GLU A 312 7.36 8.41 35.16
CA GLU A 312 8.01 7.43 36.01
C GLU A 312 8.23 8.03 37.39
N ASP A 313 7.72 7.42 38.44
CA ASP A 313 7.78 7.91 39.83
C ASP A 313 7.36 9.38 40.03
N GLY A 314 6.36 9.83 39.24
CA GLY A 314 5.86 11.21 39.27
C GLY A 314 6.71 12.22 38.48
N VAL A 315 7.83 11.82 37.91
CA VAL A 315 8.68 12.65 37.05
C VAL A 315 8.31 12.46 35.58
N LYS A 316 8.17 13.56 34.86
CA LYS A 316 7.86 13.54 33.41
C LYS A 316 9.16 13.59 32.60
N LYS A 317 9.31 12.64 31.69
CA LYS A 317 10.45 12.55 30.76
C LYS A 317 9.92 12.43 29.33
N ALA A 318 10.51 13.18 28.38
CA ALA A 318 10.29 12.93 26.95
C ALA A 318 11.16 11.71 26.56
N VAL A 319 10.49 10.68 26.02
CA VAL A 319 11.13 9.42 25.63
C VAL A 319 10.79 9.14 24.17
N ALA A 320 11.80 8.77 23.37
CA ALA A 320 11.58 8.34 21.99
C ALA A 320 10.69 7.07 21.93
N LEU A 321 9.80 6.99 20.94
CA LEU A 321 8.78 5.93 20.89
C LEU A 321 9.35 4.52 20.89
N ASP A 322 10.51 4.30 20.25
CA ASP A 322 11.15 2.98 20.23
C ASP A 322 11.68 2.51 21.61
N ASN A 323 11.86 3.43 22.54
CA ASN A 323 12.35 3.13 23.89
C ASN A 323 11.24 2.91 24.92
N ILE A 324 9.97 3.15 24.55
CA ILE A 324 8.82 2.97 25.40
C ILE A 324 8.47 1.47 25.48
N LYS A 325 8.23 0.99 26.69
CA LYS A 325 7.94 -0.42 26.97
C LYS A 325 6.45 -0.61 27.33
N VAL A 326 5.98 -1.83 27.14
CA VAL A 326 4.66 -2.25 27.65
C VAL A 326 4.64 -2.11 29.17
N GLY A 327 3.62 -1.42 29.71
CA GLY A 327 3.45 -1.11 31.13
C GLY A 327 3.90 0.31 31.51
N ASP A 328 4.61 1.03 30.62
CA ASP A 328 4.94 2.45 30.87
C ASP A 328 3.69 3.31 30.89
N VAL A 329 3.69 4.36 31.71
CA VAL A 329 2.59 5.32 31.82
C VAL A 329 2.90 6.55 30.97
N VAL A 330 2.08 6.81 29.98
CA VAL A 330 2.19 7.97 29.09
C VAL A 330 1.13 9.01 29.44
N GLU A 331 1.53 10.28 29.47
CA GLU A 331 0.63 11.43 29.67
C GLU A 331 0.44 12.18 28.36
N ILE A 332 -0.81 12.45 27.97
CA ILE A 332 -1.18 13.26 26.81
C ILE A 332 -2.10 14.42 27.23
N ARG A 333 -1.89 15.57 26.61
CA ARG A 333 -2.67 16.79 26.84
C ARG A 333 -3.73 16.98 25.76
N SER A 334 -4.64 17.90 25.99
CA SER A 334 -5.57 18.34 24.94
C SER A 334 -4.83 18.83 23.69
N GLY A 335 -5.26 18.38 22.51
CA GLY A 335 -4.66 18.65 21.22
C GLY A 335 -3.48 17.73 20.86
N GLU A 336 -2.98 16.92 21.81
CA GLU A 336 -1.88 15.99 21.53
C GLU A 336 -2.39 14.65 20.96
N LYS A 337 -1.52 13.98 20.23
CA LYS A 337 -1.80 12.67 19.63
C LYS A 337 -1.38 11.53 20.55
N VAL A 338 -2.18 10.48 20.59
CA VAL A 338 -1.81 9.20 21.19
C VAL A 338 -0.68 8.58 20.38
N CYS A 339 0.48 8.37 21.00
CA CYS A 339 1.70 7.94 20.33
C CYS A 339 1.75 6.42 20.14
N ILE A 340 1.31 5.66 21.15
CA ILE A 340 1.34 4.19 21.21
C ILE A 340 0.02 3.70 21.80
N ASP A 341 -0.45 2.52 21.40
CA ASP A 341 -1.67 1.93 21.93
C ASP A 341 -1.59 1.69 23.43
N GLY A 342 -2.65 1.99 24.14
CA GLY A 342 -2.70 1.82 25.60
C GLY A 342 -4.10 1.83 26.17
N LYS A 343 -4.19 1.72 27.50
CA LYS A 343 -5.43 1.70 28.27
C LYS A 343 -5.48 2.88 29.23
N ILE A 344 -6.55 3.63 29.22
CA ILE A 344 -6.74 4.80 30.11
C ILE A 344 -6.71 4.35 31.57
N ILE A 345 -5.79 4.91 32.36
CA ILE A 345 -5.69 4.70 33.80
C ILE A 345 -6.24 5.89 34.62
N SER A 346 -6.20 7.10 34.04
CA SER A 346 -6.70 8.31 34.71
C SER A 346 -7.15 9.35 33.67
N GLY A 347 -8.29 9.99 33.94
CA GLY A 347 -8.91 10.97 33.06
C GLY A 347 -10.02 10.37 32.20
N GLU A 348 -10.79 11.25 31.59
CA GLU A 348 -11.82 10.94 30.58
C GLU A 348 -11.93 12.10 29.60
N GLY A 349 -12.29 11.85 28.34
CA GLY A 349 -12.40 12.89 27.34
C GLY A 349 -12.86 12.36 25.97
N THR A 350 -12.98 13.27 25.01
CA THR A 350 -13.32 12.94 23.62
C THR A 350 -12.07 12.81 22.78
N PHE A 351 -12.05 11.81 21.90
CA PHE A 351 -10.94 11.52 21.00
C PHE A 351 -11.40 11.59 19.55
N ASP A 352 -10.64 12.28 18.73
CA ASP A 352 -10.81 12.27 17.28
C ASP A 352 -10.06 11.07 16.70
N GLU A 353 -10.81 10.10 16.23
CA GLU A 353 -10.30 8.87 15.58
C GLU A 353 -10.39 8.94 14.05
N SER A 354 -10.72 10.10 13.47
CA SER A 354 -10.95 10.27 12.03
C SER A 354 -9.74 9.87 11.18
N SER A 355 -8.53 10.03 11.70
CA SER A 355 -7.29 9.61 11.03
C SER A 355 -7.18 8.09 10.82
N LEU A 356 -7.84 7.30 11.67
CA LEU A 356 -7.85 5.84 11.63
C LEU A 356 -9.14 5.30 10.99
N THR A 357 -10.27 5.79 11.48
CA THR A 357 -11.59 5.25 11.12
C THR A 357 -12.24 5.96 9.93
N GLY A 358 -11.80 7.18 9.62
CA GLY A 358 -12.43 8.05 8.63
C GLY A 358 -13.75 8.69 9.12
N GLU A 359 -14.15 8.46 10.37
CA GLU A 359 -15.36 9.05 10.99
C GLU A 359 -15.02 10.36 11.69
N SER A 360 -15.74 11.43 11.36
CA SER A 360 -15.45 12.78 11.87
C SER A 360 -16.03 13.08 13.26
N LEU A 361 -16.84 12.17 13.83
CA LEU A 361 -17.45 12.38 15.14
C LEU A 361 -16.49 11.91 16.25
N PRO A 362 -16.11 12.79 17.20
CA PRO A 362 -15.26 12.40 18.31
C PRO A 362 -15.94 11.35 19.21
N ILE A 363 -15.15 10.39 19.68
CA ILE A 363 -15.61 9.28 20.54
C ILE A 363 -15.24 9.59 21.99
N PHE A 364 -16.23 9.52 22.90
CA PHE A 364 -15.98 9.68 24.33
C PHE A 364 -15.36 8.42 24.93
N LYS A 365 -14.24 8.58 25.66
CA LYS A 365 -13.51 7.50 26.33
C LYS A 365 -13.26 7.83 27.79
N LYS A 366 -13.32 6.80 28.62
CA LYS A 366 -13.15 6.88 30.07
C LYS A 366 -12.14 5.87 30.58
N GLN A 367 -11.84 5.93 31.87
CA GLN A 367 -10.93 4.99 32.52
C GLN A 367 -11.29 3.53 32.20
N GLY A 368 -10.30 2.77 31.73
CA GLY A 368 -10.44 1.38 31.32
C GLY A 368 -10.64 1.16 29.81
N ASP A 369 -10.95 2.22 29.05
CA ASP A 369 -11.10 2.14 27.60
C ASP A 369 -9.72 2.13 26.88
N ILE A 370 -9.69 1.56 25.69
CA ILE A 370 -8.47 1.46 24.87
C ILE A 370 -8.29 2.74 24.05
N LEU A 371 -7.07 3.26 24.03
CA LEU A 371 -6.61 4.31 23.15
C LEU A 371 -5.78 3.69 22.02
N TYR A 372 -6.04 4.14 20.80
CA TYR A 372 -5.29 3.73 19.62
C TYR A 372 -4.29 4.82 19.21
N SER A 373 -3.08 4.40 18.86
CA SER A 373 -2.06 5.31 18.33
C SER A 373 -2.56 6.06 17.07
N GLY A 374 -2.27 7.36 16.99
CA GLY A 374 -2.72 8.23 15.88
C GLY A 374 -4.03 8.99 16.16
N THR A 375 -4.75 8.69 17.23
CA THR A 375 -5.95 9.45 17.66
C THR A 375 -5.56 10.75 18.37
N ILE A 376 -6.42 11.78 18.32
CA ILE A 376 -6.16 13.09 18.92
C ILE A 376 -7.05 13.26 20.16
N ASN A 377 -6.45 13.61 21.28
CA ASN A 377 -7.16 13.96 22.50
C ASN A 377 -7.69 15.41 22.39
N ASN A 378 -9.02 15.61 22.47
CA ASN A 378 -9.60 16.92 22.28
C ASN A 378 -9.72 17.74 23.57
N ASP A 379 -9.93 17.09 24.72
CA ASP A 379 -10.46 17.81 25.90
C ASP A 379 -9.47 17.96 27.06
N THR A 380 -9.03 16.84 27.68
CA THR A 380 -8.44 16.86 29.01
C THR A 380 -7.07 16.20 29.08
N LEU A 381 -6.40 16.33 30.22
CA LEU A 381 -5.18 15.60 30.52
C LEU A 381 -5.53 14.14 30.78
N ILE A 382 -4.96 13.22 29.98
CA ILE A 382 -5.19 11.78 30.10
C ILE A 382 -3.86 11.08 30.40
N ARG A 383 -3.92 10.08 31.28
CA ARG A 383 -2.83 9.13 31.48
C ARG A 383 -3.29 7.75 31.09
N TYR A 384 -2.45 7.05 30.33
CA TYR A 384 -2.73 5.70 29.90
C TYR A 384 -1.50 4.81 30.04
N GLU A 385 -1.72 3.54 30.30
CA GLU A 385 -0.71 2.49 30.37
C GLU A 385 -0.53 1.89 28.98
N VAL A 386 0.72 1.79 28.52
CA VAL A 386 1.08 1.24 27.22
C VAL A 386 0.83 -0.26 27.17
N THR A 387 0.09 -0.72 26.17
CA THR A 387 -0.29 -2.14 26.00
C THR A 387 0.43 -2.84 24.85
N LYS A 388 1.02 -2.10 23.91
CA LYS A 388 1.76 -2.64 22.76
C LYS A 388 3.10 -1.92 22.60
N THR A 389 4.07 -2.55 21.93
CA THR A 389 5.30 -1.85 21.51
C THR A 389 5.02 -0.87 20.38
N TYR A 390 5.91 0.07 20.11
CA TYR A 390 5.77 0.98 18.97
C TYR A 390 5.64 0.23 17.64
N LYS A 391 6.43 -0.84 17.44
CA LYS A 391 6.39 -1.68 16.23
C LYS A 391 5.04 -2.35 16.03
N ASP A 392 4.38 -2.75 17.12
CA ASP A 392 3.08 -3.45 17.11
C ASP A 392 1.90 -2.49 17.27
N SER A 393 2.14 -1.18 17.35
CA SER A 393 1.08 -0.18 17.49
C SER A 393 0.15 -0.17 16.29
N THR A 394 -1.11 0.17 16.50
CA THR A 394 -2.14 0.18 15.46
C THR A 394 -1.74 1.07 14.29
N LEU A 395 -1.25 2.29 14.55
CA LEU A 395 -0.84 3.20 13.48
C LEU A 395 0.37 2.68 12.68
N ASN A 396 1.38 2.10 13.36
CA ASN A 396 2.53 1.53 12.66
C ASN A 396 2.16 0.29 11.85
N SER A 397 1.24 -0.53 12.34
CA SER A 397 0.68 -1.67 11.59
C SER A 397 -0.05 -1.21 10.33
N ILE A 398 -0.85 -0.13 10.42
CA ILE A 398 -1.52 0.49 9.27
C ILE A 398 -0.51 0.98 8.23
N VAL A 399 0.54 1.70 8.67
CA VAL A 399 1.60 2.19 7.78
C VAL A 399 2.30 1.04 7.09
N THR A 400 2.66 -0.01 7.82
CA THR A 400 3.32 -1.20 7.26
C THR A 400 2.43 -1.91 6.22
N LEU A 401 1.14 -2.11 6.53
CA LEU A 401 0.19 -2.71 5.58
C LEU A 401 0.03 -1.89 4.30
N LEU A 402 0.01 -0.55 4.41
CA LEU A 402 -0.05 0.34 3.24
C LEU A 402 1.23 0.27 2.41
N GLU A 403 2.39 0.19 3.04
CA GLU A 403 3.68 0.02 2.36
C GLU A 403 3.76 -1.32 1.64
N ASP A 404 3.34 -2.40 2.28
CA ASP A 404 3.29 -3.74 1.70
C ASP A 404 2.32 -3.79 0.51
N SER A 405 1.15 -3.14 0.65
CA SER A 405 0.17 -3.02 -0.43
C SER A 405 0.76 -2.37 -1.69
N LEU A 406 1.62 -1.38 -1.52
CA LEU A 406 2.27 -0.71 -2.64
C LEU A 406 3.41 -1.52 -3.26
N SER A 407 3.91 -2.54 -2.58
CA SER A 407 5.05 -3.34 -3.05
C SER A 407 4.63 -4.44 -4.03
N SER A 408 3.38 -4.93 -3.96
CA SER A 408 2.86 -5.98 -4.84
C SER A 408 2.26 -5.42 -6.13
N LYS A 409 2.28 -6.23 -7.21
CA LYS A 409 1.76 -5.85 -8.54
C LYS A 409 0.47 -6.60 -8.88
N PRO A 410 -0.53 -5.93 -9.48
CA PRO A 410 -1.69 -6.60 -10.06
C PRO A 410 -1.31 -7.53 -11.24
N GLU A 411 -2.11 -8.56 -11.49
CA GLU A 411 -1.89 -9.50 -12.60
C GLU A 411 -1.87 -8.79 -13.96
N ILE A 412 -2.70 -7.77 -14.13
CA ILE A 412 -2.76 -6.97 -15.35
C ILE A 412 -1.45 -6.22 -15.63
N GLU A 413 -0.68 -5.87 -14.58
CA GLU A 413 0.65 -5.25 -14.72
C GLU A 413 1.68 -6.26 -15.23
N TYR A 414 1.66 -7.50 -14.73
CA TYR A 414 2.52 -8.57 -15.25
C TYR A 414 2.28 -8.80 -16.74
N LYS A 415 1.01 -8.86 -17.18
CA LYS A 415 0.64 -9.00 -18.59
C LYS A 415 1.09 -7.81 -19.44
N ALA A 416 0.94 -6.59 -18.94
CA ALA A 416 1.41 -5.38 -19.64
C ALA A 416 2.94 -5.38 -19.80
N ASN A 417 3.67 -5.78 -18.77
CA ASN A 417 5.13 -5.89 -18.79
C ASN A 417 5.61 -7.00 -19.77
N GLU A 418 4.91 -8.10 -19.83
CA GLU A 418 5.20 -9.19 -20.77
C GLU A 418 5.05 -8.74 -22.23
N ILE A 419 4.00 -8.01 -22.56
CA ILE A 419 3.80 -7.40 -23.88
C ILE A 419 4.97 -6.43 -24.20
N SER A 420 5.42 -5.65 -23.22
CA SER A 420 6.50 -4.67 -23.40
C SER A 420 7.87 -5.31 -23.71
N LYS A 421 8.12 -6.58 -23.34
CA LYS A 421 9.40 -7.27 -23.57
C LYS A 421 9.74 -7.40 -25.06
N GLY A 422 8.77 -7.82 -25.87
CA GLY A 422 8.97 -8.00 -27.33
C GLY A 422 8.89 -6.70 -28.10
N PHE A 423 8.26 -5.67 -27.51
CA PHE A 423 7.92 -4.44 -28.22
C PHE A 423 9.15 -3.68 -28.74
N THR A 424 10.17 -3.50 -27.90
CA THR A 424 11.39 -2.75 -28.29
C THR A 424 12.12 -3.41 -29.46
N LEU A 425 12.28 -4.73 -29.45
CA LEU A 425 12.91 -5.45 -30.54
C LEU A 425 12.09 -5.32 -31.84
N THR A 426 10.76 -5.43 -31.73
CA THR A 426 9.83 -5.25 -32.86
C THR A 426 9.97 -3.87 -33.47
N ILE A 427 10.05 -2.82 -32.64
CA ILE A 427 10.18 -1.43 -33.12
C ILE A 427 11.51 -1.19 -33.83
N ILE A 428 12.62 -1.71 -33.27
CA ILE A 428 13.92 -1.60 -33.90
C ILE A 428 13.89 -2.29 -35.27
N SER A 429 13.35 -3.50 -35.35
CA SER A 429 13.22 -4.25 -36.60
C SER A 429 12.33 -3.49 -37.60
N LEU A 430 11.24 -2.90 -37.14
CA LEU A 430 10.33 -2.12 -37.97
C LEU A 430 10.96 -0.80 -38.46
N SER A 431 11.75 -0.13 -37.63
CA SER A 431 12.51 1.07 -38.01
C SER A 431 13.56 0.75 -39.09
N ILE A 432 14.31 -0.33 -38.90
CA ILE A 432 15.29 -0.78 -39.92
C ILE A 432 14.57 -1.15 -41.21
N LEU A 433 13.47 -1.88 -41.15
CA LEU A 433 12.66 -2.19 -42.33
C LEU A 433 12.15 -0.93 -43.03
N THR A 434 11.66 0.04 -42.26
CA THR A 434 11.19 1.35 -42.78
C THR A 434 12.33 2.08 -43.48
N PHE A 435 13.53 2.11 -42.86
CA PHE A 435 14.70 2.72 -43.51
C PHE A 435 15.00 2.04 -44.85
N ILE A 436 15.04 0.69 -44.88
CA ILE A 436 15.34 -0.09 -46.11
C ILE A 436 14.29 0.18 -47.20
N VAL A 437 12.99 0.16 -46.81
CA VAL A 437 11.90 0.38 -47.77
C VAL A 437 11.96 1.79 -48.36
N TRP A 438 12.16 2.82 -47.54
CA TRP A 438 12.29 4.20 -48.02
C TRP A 438 13.53 4.39 -48.90
N TYR A 439 14.67 3.84 -48.48
CA TYR A 439 15.94 4.04 -49.17
C TYR A 439 16.01 3.35 -50.54
N PHE A 440 15.55 2.09 -50.64
CA PHE A 440 15.69 1.30 -51.86
C PHE A 440 14.45 1.30 -52.76
N PHE A 441 13.25 1.37 -52.18
CA PHE A 441 11.99 1.20 -52.89
C PHE A 441 11.12 2.48 -52.88
N GLY A 442 11.52 3.55 -52.22
CA GLY A 442 10.68 4.72 -52.00
C GLY A 442 10.24 5.42 -53.28
N ILE A 443 11.12 5.48 -54.32
CA ILE A 443 10.78 6.06 -55.63
C ILE A 443 9.72 5.20 -56.31
N ASP A 444 9.89 3.91 -56.33
CA ASP A 444 8.97 2.96 -56.99
C ASP A 444 7.59 2.94 -56.28
N LEU A 445 7.56 3.22 -54.98
CA LEU A 445 6.36 3.31 -54.19
C LEU A 445 5.72 4.70 -54.17
N GLY A 446 6.34 5.68 -54.88
CA GLY A 446 5.82 7.05 -54.98
C GLY A 446 5.95 7.87 -53.72
N PHE A 447 6.91 7.57 -52.81
CA PHE A 447 7.15 8.39 -51.62
C PHE A 447 7.74 9.75 -52.00
N ASP A 448 7.29 10.80 -51.33
CA ASP A 448 7.75 12.18 -51.51
C ASP A 448 9.04 12.43 -50.72
N TYR A 449 10.09 12.89 -51.40
CA TYR A 449 11.38 13.24 -50.78
C TYR A 449 11.58 14.73 -50.54
N ASP A 450 10.60 15.60 -50.88
CA ASP A 450 10.63 17.07 -50.61
C ASP A 450 12.01 17.71 -50.95
N ASN A 451 12.63 17.40 -52.07
CA ASN A 451 13.97 17.81 -52.46
C ASN A 451 15.11 17.38 -51.53
N THR A 452 14.87 16.51 -50.54
CA THR A 452 15.92 15.94 -49.67
C THR A 452 16.61 14.74 -50.30
N ASN A 453 17.80 14.40 -49.79
CA ASN A 453 18.51 13.18 -50.21
C ASN A 453 17.76 11.93 -49.76
N HIS A 454 17.75 10.85 -50.55
CA HIS A 454 17.11 9.57 -50.21
C HIS A 454 17.57 9.03 -48.86
N PHE A 455 18.86 9.15 -48.55
CA PHE A 455 19.40 8.74 -47.26
C PHE A 455 18.80 9.57 -46.11
N GLU A 456 18.79 10.88 -46.23
CA GLU A 456 18.33 11.85 -45.23
C GLU A 456 16.85 11.60 -44.89
N LYS A 457 15.98 11.55 -45.89
CA LYS A 457 14.54 11.33 -45.66
C LYS A 457 14.27 9.96 -45.03
N SER A 458 14.91 8.89 -45.58
CA SER A 458 14.78 7.52 -45.06
C SER A 458 15.25 7.42 -43.61
N PHE A 459 16.34 8.13 -43.29
CA PHE A 459 16.90 8.17 -41.95
C PHE A 459 15.97 8.90 -40.94
N ILE A 460 15.42 10.06 -41.31
CA ILE A 460 14.50 10.84 -40.48
C ILE A 460 13.22 10.05 -40.21
N VAL A 461 12.65 9.38 -41.23
CA VAL A 461 11.46 8.55 -41.08
C VAL A 461 11.73 7.40 -40.12
N ALA A 462 12.87 6.70 -40.27
CA ALA A 462 13.24 5.61 -39.38
C ALA A 462 13.44 6.05 -37.93
N ILE A 463 14.05 7.21 -37.70
CA ILE A 463 14.19 7.82 -36.36
C ILE A 463 12.82 8.20 -35.79
N SER A 464 11.93 8.76 -36.59
CA SER A 464 10.58 9.09 -36.15
C SER A 464 9.83 7.86 -35.65
N VAL A 465 9.99 6.70 -36.31
CA VAL A 465 9.43 5.42 -35.86
C VAL A 465 10.01 5.01 -34.50
N ILE A 466 11.32 5.14 -34.29
CA ILE A 466 11.97 4.81 -33.00
C ILE A 466 11.42 5.70 -31.89
N VAL A 467 11.33 6.98 -32.12
CA VAL A 467 10.95 7.97 -31.09
C VAL A 467 9.48 7.85 -30.71
N ILE A 468 8.56 7.75 -31.70
CA ILE A 468 7.12 7.74 -31.45
C ILE A 468 6.65 6.45 -30.76
N ALA A 469 7.35 5.36 -31.00
CA ALA A 469 6.97 4.04 -30.52
C ALA A 469 7.36 3.76 -29.05
N CYS A 470 7.79 4.77 -28.29
CA CYS A 470 8.09 4.57 -26.87
C CYS A 470 6.86 4.08 -26.09
N PRO A 471 6.92 2.93 -25.38
CA PRO A 471 5.81 2.41 -24.59
C PRO A 471 5.64 3.09 -23.22
N CYS A 472 6.03 4.37 -23.08
CA CYS A 472 6.05 5.09 -21.81
C CYS A 472 4.68 5.12 -21.12
N ALA A 473 3.61 5.42 -21.88
CA ALA A 473 2.25 5.48 -21.39
C ALA A 473 1.74 4.09 -20.92
N LEU A 474 2.13 3.03 -21.61
CA LEU A 474 1.79 1.65 -21.25
C LEU A 474 2.38 1.26 -19.89
N ALA A 475 3.64 1.61 -19.66
CA ALA A 475 4.35 1.30 -18.41
C ALA A 475 3.79 2.06 -17.19
N LEU A 476 3.18 3.24 -17.39
CA LEU A 476 2.60 4.07 -16.35
C LEU A 476 1.12 3.76 -16.05
N ALA A 477 0.43 3.12 -16.99
CA ALA A 477 -1.02 2.92 -16.96
C ALA A 477 -1.52 2.24 -15.68
N THR A 478 -0.86 1.16 -15.25
CA THR A 478 -1.27 0.37 -14.10
C THR A 478 -0.74 0.93 -12.77
N PRO A 479 0.56 1.22 -12.60
CA PRO A 479 1.10 1.65 -11.30
C PRO A 479 0.43 2.92 -10.76
N ILE A 480 0.23 3.94 -11.59
CA ILE A 480 -0.36 5.20 -11.14
C ILE A 480 -1.84 5.02 -10.78
N ALA A 481 -2.60 4.28 -11.58
CA ALA A 481 -4.00 4.04 -11.28
C ALA A 481 -4.18 3.21 -10.00
N SER A 482 -3.38 2.16 -9.79
CA SER A 482 -3.39 1.34 -8.58
C SER A 482 -3.04 2.16 -7.35
N LEU A 483 -2.00 2.99 -7.42
CA LEU A 483 -1.60 3.85 -6.32
C LEU A 483 -2.70 4.83 -5.90
N ILE A 484 -3.36 5.49 -6.87
CA ILE A 484 -4.47 6.40 -6.59
C ILE A 484 -5.64 5.60 -5.99
N GLY A 485 -5.94 4.41 -6.51
CA GLY A 485 -6.99 3.54 -5.98
C GLY A 485 -6.73 3.14 -4.52
N ILE A 486 -5.52 2.68 -4.19
CA ILE A 486 -5.10 2.33 -2.82
C ILE A 486 -5.23 3.55 -1.90
N SER A 487 -4.76 4.72 -2.35
CA SER A 487 -4.85 5.95 -1.57
C SER A 487 -6.31 6.36 -1.27
N GLU A 488 -7.23 6.22 -2.24
CA GLU A 488 -8.65 6.52 -2.02
C GLU A 488 -9.34 5.49 -1.10
N LEU A 489 -8.96 4.21 -1.19
CA LEU A 489 -9.44 3.16 -0.31
C LEU A 489 -8.98 3.38 1.14
N ALA A 490 -7.71 3.72 1.32
CA ALA A 490 -7.14 4.03 2.63
C ALA A 490 -7.85 5.20 3.32
N LYS A 491 -8.21 6.27 2.57
CA LYS A 491 -9.01 7.40 3.11
C LYS A 491 -10.40 6.98 3.59
N LYS A 492 -10.92 5.86 3.12
CA LYS A 492 -12.21 5.29 3.55
C LYS A 492 -12.06 4.21 4.63
N GLY A 493 -10.90 4.12 5.26
CA GLY A 493 -10.62 3.15 6.32
C GLY A 493 -10.43 1.71 5.81
N LEU A 494 -10.07 1.52 4.54
CA LEU A 494 -9.86 0.24 3.90
C LEU A 494 -8.39 0.01 3.62
N LEU A 495 -7.79 -1.00 4.24
CA LEU A 495 -6.41 -1.38 4.03
C LEU A 495 -6.33 -2.67 3.21
N PHE A 496 -5.76 -2.58 2.05
CA PHE A 496 -5.45 -3.72 1.18
C PHE A 496 -4.01 -4.14 1.45
N LYS A 497 -3.74 -5.42 1.71
CA LYS A 497 -2.37 -5.92 1.92
C LYS A 497 -1.55 -5.93 0.64
N GLU A 498 -2.20 -6.09 -0.51
CA GLU A 498 -1.52 -6.13 -1.80
C GLU A 498 -2.37 -5.45 -2.89
N ALA A 499 -1.72 -4.75 -3.82
CA ALA A 499 -2.39 -4.07 -4.95
C ALA A 499 -3.17 -5.04 -5.86
N LYS A 500 -2.75 -6.31 -5.96
CA LYS A 500 -3.46 -7.34 -6.73
C LYS A 500 -4.89 -7.55 -6.27
N PHE A 501 -5.18 -7.33 -4.99
CA PHE A 501 -6.51 -7.50 -4.42
C PHE A 501 -7.54 -6.48 -4.93
N ILE A 502 -7.09 -5.32 -5.45
CA ILE A 502 -7.97 -4.38 -6.16
C ILE A 502 -8.54 -5.03 -7.43
N GLU A 503 -7.71 -5.77 -8.15
CA GLU A 503 -8.12 -6.48 -9.36
C GLU A 503 -9.08 -7.62 -9.03
N THR A 504 -8.76 -8.43 -8.01
CA THR A 504 -9.64 -9.52 -7.53
C THR A 504 -10.99 -8.98 -7.07
N MET A 505 -11.01 -7.88 -6.28
CA MET A 505 -12.23 -7.21 -5.83
C MET A 505 -13.06 -6.68 -7.00
N ALA A 506 -12.42 -6.12 -8.02
CA ALA A 506 -13.10 -5.59 -9.20
C ALA A 506 -13.74 -6.70 -10.06
N LYS A 507 -13.16 -7.90 -10.06
CA LYS A 507 -13.63 -9.09 -10.78
C LYS A 507 -14.60 -9.95 -9.96
N ALA A 508 -14.82 -9.63 -8.70
CA ALA A 508 -15.68 -10.43 -7.82
C ALA A 508 -17.09 -10.63 -8.39
N ASP A 509 -17.58 -11.87 -8.30
CA ASP A 509 -18.93 -12.28 -8.71
C ASP A 509 -19.85 -12.43 -7.50
N THR A 510 -19.30 -12.88 -6.36
CA THR A 510 -20.09 -13.26 -5.19
C THR A 510 -19.45 -12.69 -3.92
N LEU A 511 -20.25 -11.97 -3.15
CA LEU A 511 -19.91 -11.55 -1.78
C LEU A 511 -20.57 -12.52 -0.80
N VAL A 512 -19.74 -13.21 -0.05
CA VAL A 512 -20.16 -14.07 1.05
C VAL A 512 -19.96 -13.31 2.36
N MET A 513 -21.00 -13.23 3.19
CA MET A 513 -20.94 -12.51 4.46
C MET A 513 -21.32 -13.44 5.62
N ASP A 514 -20.53 -13.41 6.68
CA ASP A 514 -20.99 -13.99 7.94
C ASP A 514 -22.12 -13.14 8.53
N LYS A 515 -22.97 -13.74 9.35
CA LYS A 515 -24.03 -12.99 10.04
C LYS A 515 -23.46 -12.21 11.22
N THR A 516 -22.84 -12.94 12.17
CA THR A 516 -22.47 -12.42 13.51
C THR A 516 -21.23 -11.51 13.43
N GLY A 517 -21.29 -10.30 13.99
CA GLY A 517 -20.16 -9.37 13.94
C GLY A 517 -19.93 -8.70 12.58
N THR A 518 -20.59 -9.20 11.50
CA THR A 518 -20.47 -8.67 10.13
C THR A 518 -21.78 -7.97 9.71
N ILE A 519 -22.85 -8.69 9.44
CA ILE A 519 -24.18 -8.10 9.14
C ILE A 519 -24.80 -7.52 10.40
N THR A 520 -24.52 -8.14 11.54
CA THR A 520 -24.95 -7.69 12.86
C THR A 520 -23.76 -7.08 13.63
N LYS A 521 -24.04 -6.36 14.71
CA LYS A 521 -23.01 -5.73 15.55
C LYS A 521 -22.22 -6.73 16.41
N GLY A 522 -22.70 -8.00 16.52
CA GLY A 522 -22.13 -9.02 17.41
C GLY A 522 -22.46 -8.77 18.89
N GLU A 523 -23.27 -7.77 19.17
CA GLU A 523 -23.74 -7.43 20.50
C GLU A 523 -25.20 -7.86 20.69
N LEU A 524 -25.41 -8.83 21.58
CA LEU A 524 -26.76 -9.23 21.95
C LEU A 524 -27.43 -8.14 22.79
N LYS A 525 -28.63 -7.73 22.44
CA LYS A 525 -29.47 -6.82 23.23
C LYS A 525 -30.73 -7.53 23.67
N VAL A 526 -31.18 -7.21 24.89
CA VAL A 526 -32.48 -7.70 25.40
C VAL A 526 -33.59 -6.99 24.67
N LYS A 527 -34.32 -7.73 23.83
CA LYS A 527 -35.48 -7.24 23.06
C LYS A 527 -36.77 -7.27 23.85
N LYS A 528 -37.01 -8.38 24.57
CA LYS A 528 -38.16 -8.54 25.46
C LYS A 528 -37.70 -9.13 26.77
N ALA A 529 -38.22 -8.56 27.87
CA ALA A 529 -38.01 -9.08 29.21
C ALA A 529 -39.37 -9.33 29.86
N ARG A 530 -39.55 -10.53 30.38
CA ARG A 530 -40.70 -10.87 31.23
C ARG A 530 -40.16 -11.20 32.61
N ILE A 531 -40.34 -10.30 33.56
CA ILE A 531 -39.98 -10.52 34.95
C ILE A 531 -41.28 -10.88 35.66
N MET A 532 -41.38 -12.10 36.12
CA MET A 532 -42.57 -12.67 36.77
C MET A 532 -42.60 -12.41 38.28
N ASP A 533 -41.46 -12.06 38.83
CA ASP A 533 -41.30 -11.73 40.24
C ASP A 533 -40.20 -10.69 40.37
N ASP A 534 -40.61 -9.45 40.63
CA ASP A 534 -39.72 -8.28 40.66
C ASP A 534 -39.18 -7.99 42.08
N ASN A 535 -39.26 -8.96 42.98
CA ASN A 535 -38.69 -8.84 44.30
C ASN A 535 -37.19 -8.56 44.19
N ILE A 536 -36.75 -7.44 44.76
CA ILE A 536 -35.38 -6.92 44.68
C ILE A 536 -34.33 -7.96 45.14
N HIS A 537 -34.68 -8.78 46.15
CA HIS A 537 -33.78 -9.81 46.63
C HIS A 537 -33.55 -10.90 45.56
N LYS A 538 -34.60 -11.31 44.80
CA LYS A 538 -34.48 -12.29 43.73
C LYS A 538 -33.76 -11.72 42.53
N LEU A 539 -33.96 -10.44 42.24
CA LEU A 539 -33.22 -9.72 41.21
C LEU A 539 -31.73 -9.61 41.56
N ASN A 540 -31.37 -9.38 42.83
CA ASN A 540 -30.00 -9.37 43.32
C ASN A 540 -29.32 -10.75 43.14
N LEU A 541 -30.05 -11.86 43.36
CA LEU A 541 -29.53 -13.21 43.12
C LEU A 541 -29.31 -13.49 41.65
N MET A 542 -30.22 -13.04 40.78
CA MET A 542 -30.07 -13.09 39.34
C MET A 542 -28.86 -12.29 38.88
N TYR A 543 -28.72 -11.06 39.34
CA TYR A 543 -27.61 -10.17 39.06
C TYR A 543 -26.26 -10.77 39.47
N SER A 544 -26.20 -11.40 40.65
CA SER A 544 -25.00 -12.08 41.13
C SER A 544 -24.63 -13.34 40.29
N LEU A 545 -25.62 -14.10 39.83
CA LEU A 545 -25.38 -15.25 38.97
C LEU A 545 -24.91 -14.80 37.57
N LEU A 546 -25.44 -13.71 37.05
CA LEU A 546 -24.98 -13.11 35.78
C LEU A 546 -23.56 -12.56 35.88
N ASP A 547 -23.18 -11.97 37.00
CA ASP A 547 -21.85 -11.45 37.27
C ASP A 547 -20.77 -12.55 37.29
N SER A 548 -21.14 -13.74 37.70
CA SER A 548 -20.22 -14.90 37.71
C SER A 548 -19.91 -15.48 36.32
N SER A 549 -20.51 -14.94 35.28
CA SER A 549 -20.36 -15.46 33.91
C SER A 549 -19.84 -14.39 32.94
N THR A 550 -18.81 -14.72 32.20
CA THR A 550 -18.25 -13.88 31.13
C THR A 550 -18.99 -14.02 29.79
N HIS A 551 -19.99 -14.91 29.71
CA HIS A 551 -20.73 -15.20 28.51
C HIS A 551 -21.49 -13.95 27.98
N PRO A 552 -21.50 -13.67 26.64
CA PRO A 552 -22.15 -12.50 26.04
C PRO A 552 -23.63 -12.33 26.45
N ILE A 553 -24.40 -13.41 26.50
CA ILE A 553 -25.81 -13.41 26.97
C ILE A 553 -25.89 -12.89 28.39
N SER A 554 -25.05 -13.38 29.30
CA SER A 554 -25.04 -12.97 30.71
C SER A 554 -24.68 -11.48 30.86
N LYS A 555 -23.66 -11.02 30.11
CA LYS A 555 -23.27 -9.60 30.08
C LYS A 555 -24.40 -8.69 29.62
N SER A 556 -25.12 -9.08 28.55
CA SER A 556 -26.22 -8.31 27.98
C SER A 556 -27.40 -8.23 28.90
N VAL A 557 -27.79 -9.33 29.55
CA VAL A 557 -28.87 -9.35 30.54
C VAL A 557 -28.46 -8.55 31.79
N LYS A 558 -27.19 -8.66 32.23
CA LYS A 558 -26.66 -7.87 33.36
C LYS A 558 -26.74 -6.38 33.04
N LYS A 559 -26.29 -5.94 31.85
CA LYS A 559 -26.36 -4.53 31.41
C LYS A 559 -27.79 -4.01 31.36
N TYR A 560 -28.73 -4.82 30.86
CA TYR A 560 -30.16 -4.49 30.87
C TYR A 560 -30.69 -4.28 32.29
N LEU A 561 -30.33 -5.17 33.23
CA LEU A 561 -30.78 -5.08 34.63
C LEU A 561 -30.18 -3.85 35.32
N THR A 562 -28.91 -3.56 35.15
CA THR A 562 -28.24 -2.38 35.70
C THR A 562 -28.94 -1.08 35.26
N ASN A 563 -29.28 -0.98 33.97
CA ASN A 563 -29.97 0.19 33.44
C ASN A 563 -31.40 0.34 33.96
N LYS A 564 -32.11 -0.78 34.21
CA LYS A 564 -33.51 -0.76 34.63
C LYS A 564 -33.66 -0.68 36.14
N TYR A 565 -32.73 -1.23 36.91
CA TYR A 565 -32.71 -1.31 38.35
C TYR A 565 -31.34 -0.88 38.90
N PRO A 566 -31.09 0.42 39.07
CA PRO A 566 -29.75 0.93 39.48
C PRO A 566 -29.29 0.46 40.86
N ASP A 567 -30.24 0.08 41.75
CA ASP A 567 -29.99 -0.26 43.17
C ASP A 567 -29.67 -1.74 43.42
N LEU A 568 -29.39 -2.52 42.35
CA LEU A 568 -29.05 -3.93 42.47
C LEU A 568 -27.69 -4.13 43.16
N GLN A 569 -27.64 -5.07 44.10
CA GLN A 569 -26.47 -5.40 44.88
C GLN A 569 -26.03 -6.83 44.63
N LEU A 570 -24.72 -7.07 44.61
CA LEU A 570 -24.16 -8.41 44.57
C LEU A 570 -24.40 -9.13 45.89
N LYS A 571 -24.83 -10.40 45.79
CA LYS A 571 -25.00 -11.30 46.92
C LYS A 571 -23.95 -12.42 46.82
N ASN A 572 -23.50 -12.93 47.95
CA ASN A 572 -22.51 -14.02 47.97
C ASN A 572 -23.20 -15.32 47.57
N ILE A 573 -22.89 -15.79 46.38
CA ILE A 573 -23.32 -17.09 45.82
C ILE A 573 -22.16 -18.07 45.84
N PHE A 574 -22.43 -19.37 46.00
CA PHE A 574 -21.39 -20.39 46.02
C PHE A 574 -21.76 -21.60 45.15
N ASP A 575 -20.82 -22.56 44.98
CA ASP A 575 -20.94 -23.75 44.13
C ASP A 575 -21.41 -23.37 42.71
N VAL A 576 -20.80 -22.27 42.17
CA VAL A 576 -21.12 -21.81 40.82
C VAL A 576 -20.43 -22.70 39.81
N LYS A 577 -21.20 -23.26 38.87
CA LYS A 577 -20.72 -24.12 37.78
C LYS A 577 -21.27 -23.68 36.45
N SER A 578 -20.40 -23.54 35.48
CA SER A 578 -20.80 -23.36 34.08
C SER A 578 -21.18 -24.72 33.47
N VAL A 579 -22.35 -24.78 32.85
CA VAL A 579 -22.83 -25.95 32.11
C VAL A 579 -22.66 -25.64 30.63
N GLN A 580 -21.78 -26.39 29.99
CA GLN A 580 -21.36 -26.13 28.59
C GLN A 580 -22.56 -25.96 27.64
N ALA A 581 -22.56 -24.87 26.84
CA ALA A 581 -23.61 -24.50 25.90
C ALA A 581 -25.04 -24.33 26.47
N LYS A 582 -25.24 -24.40 27.81
CA LYS A 582 -26.58 -24.35 28.42
C LYS A 582 -26.78 -23.22 29.42
N GLY A 583 -25.75 -22.84 30.19
CA GLY A 583 -25.86 -21.74 31.14
C GLY A 583 -25.02 -21.90 32.40
N VAL A 584 -25.44 -21.26 33.48
CA VAL A 584 -24.74 -21.29 34.78
C VAL A 584 -25.70 -21.69 35.90
N VAL A 585 -25.21 -22.49 36.80
CA VAL A 585 -25.94 -22.88 38.01
C VAL A 585 -25.15 -22.47 39.24
N GLY A 586 -25.83 -22.17 40.32
CA GLY A 586 -25.21 -21.77 41.56
C GLY A 586 -26.11 -21.98 42.75
N LYS A 587 -25.63 -21.73 43.97
CA LYS A 587 -26.38 -21.83 45.21
C LYS A 587 -26.23 -20.54 45.99
N TYR A 588 -27.32 -20.18 46.69
CA TYR A 588 -27.35 -19.09 47.65
C TYR A 588 -27.86 -19.59 48.99
N LYS A 589 -27.26 -19.13 50.11
CA LYS A 589 -27.66 -19.48 51.45
C LYS A 589 -28.20 -18.20 52.13
N ASN A 590 -29.44 -18.23 52.63
CA ASN A 590 -30.02 -17.10 53.36
C ASN A 590 -29.56 -17.06 54.81
N ILE A 591 -29.99 -16.05 55.56
CA ILE A 591 -29.68 -15.86 56.99
C ILE A 591 -30.18 -17.01 57.88
N GLU A 592 -31.22 -17.72 57.47
CA GLU A 592 -31.79 -18.87 58.10
C GLU A 592 -31.16 -20.22 57.69
N ASP A 593 -29.99 -20.20 57.07
CA ASP A 593 -29.24 -21.35 56.56
C ASP A 593 -29.97 -22.17 55.46
N LYS A 594 -31.04 -21.63 54.89
CA LYS A 594 -31.77 -22.24 53.78
C LYS A 594 -31.07 -22.03 52.44
N ILE A 595 -30.85 -23.18 51.73
CA ILE A 595 -30.17 -23.17 50.43
C ILE A 595 -31.18 -22.99 49.30
N PHE A 596 -30.91 -22.03 48.43
CA PHE A 596 -31.62 -21.78 47.18
C PHE A 596 -30.77 -22.18 46.00
N HIS A 597 -31.31 -23.01 45.08
CA HIS A 597 -30.68 -23.37 43.84
C HIS A 597 -31.01 -22.33 42.76
N LEU A 598 -29.98 -21.79 42.18
CA LEU A 598 -30.05 -20.75 41.11
C LEU A 598 -29.70 -21.39 39.80
N LEU A 599 -30.52 -21.14 38.78
CA LEU A 599 -30.27 -21.59 37.41
C LEU A 599 -30.45 -20.40 36.48
N GLY A 600 -29.48 -20.19 35.61
CA GLY A 600 -29.54 -19.15 34.60
C GLY A 600 -29.02 -19.66 33.23
N GLY A 601 -29.86 -19.77 32.21
CA GLY A 601 -29.46 -20.33 30.93
C GLY A 601 -30.61 -20.52 29.94
N ASN A 602 -30.40 -21.42 28.98
CA ASN A 602 -31.36 -21.74 27.93
C ASN A 602 -32.46 -22.76 28.42
N ILE A 603 -33.39 -23.07 27.53
CA ILE A 603 -34.49 -23.99 27.78
C ILE A 603 -33.99 -25.42 28.11
N GLU A 604 -32.87 -25.84 27.51
CA GLU A 604 -32.31 -27.19 27.73
C GLU A 604 -31.80 -27.34 29.16
N LEU A 605 -31.16 -26.31 29.74
CA LEU A 605 -30.75 -26.32 31.13
C LEU A 605 -31.93 -26.49 32.08
N LEU A 606 -33.07 -25.86 31.77
CA LEU A 606 -34.30 -26.00 32.58
C LEU A 606 -34.86 -27.41 32.49
N LYS A 607 -34.94 -28.01 31.29
CA LYS A 607 -35.44 -29.38 31.09
C LYS A 607 -34.61 -30.39 31.85
N GLU A 608 -33.28 -30.29 31.83
CA GLU A 608 -32.39 -31.18 32.57
C GLU A 608 -32.60 -31.10 34.09
N ASN A 609 -32.95 -29.89 34.57
CA ASN A 609 -33.26 -29.70 36.00
C ASN A 609 -34.74 -29.94 36.33
N ARG A 610 -35.50 -30.63 35.44
CA ARG A 610 -36.90 -30.99 35.59
C ARG A 610 -37.82 -29.77 35.81
N ILE A 611 -37.57 -28.66 35.13
CA ILE A 611 -38.40 -27.45 35.12
C ILE A 611 -39.17 -27.43 33.79
N ASN A 612 -40.47 -27.72 33.85
CA ASN A 612 -41.32 -27.62 32.67
C ASN A 612 -41.73 -26.14 32.45
N TYR A 613 -41.16 -25.52 31.47
CA TYR A 613 -41.49 -24.19 31.04
C TYR A 613 -41.57 -24.13 29.52
N ASN A 614 -42.79 -23.97 29.02
CA ASN A 614 -43.02 -23.82 27.59
C ASN A 614 -42.79 -22.35 27.17
N PHE A 615 -41.72 -22.13 26.42
CA PHE A 615 -41.40 -20.84 25.86
C PHE A 615 -40.94 -21.06 24.45
N ASP A 616 -41.73 -20.56 23.49
CA ASP A 616 -41.38 -20.61 22.07
C ASP A 616 -40.85 -19.27 21.63
N SER A 617 -39.61 -19.24 21.24
CA SER A 617 -38.94 -18.05 20.70
C SER A 617 -37.98 -18.46 19.60
N SER A 618 -38.00 -17.71 18.52
CA SER A 618 -37.00 -17.82 17.45
C SER A 618 -35.68 -17.11 17.79
N ASN A 619 -35.61 -16.39 18.91
CA ASN A 619 -34.45 -15.63 19.37
C ASN A 619 -33.68 -16.38 20.45
N SER A 620 -32.45 -15.96 20.75
CA SER A 620 -31.70 -16.46 21.90
C SER A 620 -32.44 -16.12 23.18
N VAL A 621 -32.55 -17.08 24.09
CA VAL A 621 -33.33 -16.91 25.33
C VAL A 621 -32.43 -17.14 26.53
N TYR A 622 -32.52 -16.27 27.51
CA TYR A 622 -31.98 -16.48 28.86
C TYR A 622 -33.12 -16.53 29.85
N ILE A 623 -33.20 -17.64 30.62
CA ILE A 623 -34.21 -17.87 31.65
C ILE A 623 -33.53 -18.00 33.01
N PHE A 624 -34.02 -17.29 33.96
CA PHE A 624 -33.57 -17.39 35.36
C PHE A 624 -34.63 -18.05 36.25
N ALA A 625 -34.21 -19.02 36.96
CA ALA A 625 -35.07 -19.78 37.89
C ALA A 625 -34.42 -19.97 39.26
N ILE A 626 -35.26 -19.94 40.32
CA ILE A 626 -34.91 -20.23 41.70
C ILE A 626 -35.73 -21.38 42.17
N ASN A 627 -35.12 -22.45 42.76
CA ASN A 627 -35.80 -23.64 43.28
C ASN A 627 -36.89 -24.19 42.35
N ARG A 628 -36.58 -24.35 41.09
CA ARG A 628 -37.46 -24.83 39.99
C ARG A 628 -38.61 -23.86 39.60
N ARG A 629 -38.65 -22.65 40.12
CA ARG A 629 -39.63 -21.64 39.70
C ARG A 629 -38.95 -20.62 38.81
N VAL A 630 -39.50 -20.38 37.64
CA VAL A 630 -39.01 -19.34 36.72
C VAL A 630 -39.36 -17.97 37.29
N ILE A 631 -38.36 -17.10 37.36
CA ILE A 631 -38.44 -15.74 37.89
C ILE A 631 -38.43 -14.70 36.76
N ALA A 632 -37.59 -14.91 35.76
CA ALA A 632 -37.47 -14.00 34.62
C ALA A 632 -37.06 -14.72 33.35
N THR A 633 -37.52 -14.17 32.23
CA THR A 633 -37.17 -14.61 30.88
C THR A 633 -36.78 -13.43 30.02
N PHE A 634 -35.67 -13.54 29.34
CA PHE A 634 -35.16 -12.51 28.43
C PHE A 634 -35.00 -13.09 27.04
N GLU A 635 -35.56 -12.42 26.01
CA GLU A 635 -35.29 -12.69 24.61
C GLU A 635 -34.22 -11.72 24.13
N LEU A 636 -33.17 -12.25 23.58
CA LEU A 636 -32.04 -11.47 23.06
C LEU A 636 -32.00 -11.58 21.55
N GLU A 637 -31.72 -10.47 20.90
CA GLU A 637 -31.52 -10.38 19.44
C GLU A 637 -30.19 -9.66 19.18
N ASP A 638 -29.44 -10.13 18.20
CA ASP A 638 -28.25 -9.45 17.73
C ASP A 638 -28.68 -8.31 16.80
N GLU A 639 -28.22 -7.10 17.05
CA GLU A 639 -28.64 -5.90 16.34
C GLU A 639 -28.05 -5.86 14.93
N ILE A 640 -28.93 -5.77 13.92
CA ILE A 640 -28.51 -5.58 12.53
C ILE A 640 -27.88 -4.18 12.40
N ARG A 641 -26.77 -4.08 11.69
CA ARG A 641 -26.12 -2.79 11.40
C ARG A 641 -27.03 -1.93 10.54
N GLU A 642 -27.05 -0.62 10.80
CA GLU A 642 -27.93 0.33 10.11
C GLU A 642 -27.58 0.42 8.60
N ASP A 643 -26.30 0.32 8.25
CA ASP A 643 -25.74 0.38 6.90
C ASP A 643 -25.82 -0.97 6.12
N ALA A 644 -26.29 -2.06 6.77
CA ALA A 644 -26.34 -3.38 6.14
C ALA A 644 -27.25 -3.44 4.93
N LYS A 645 -28.43 -2.80 4.98
CA LYS A 645 -29.37 -2.77 3.85
C LYS A 645 -28.82 -1.97 2.68
N ASP A 646 -28.23 -0.81 2.93
CA ASP A 646 -27.66 0.05 1.89
C ASP A 646 -26.48 -0.63 1.18
N LEU A 647 -25.66 -1.40 1.92
CA LEU A 647 -24.64 -2.24 1.32
C LEU A 647 -25.26 -3.28 0.37
N VAL A 648 -26.24 -4.07 0.85
CA VAL A 648 -26.88 -5.14 0.06
C VAL A 648 -27.48 -4.57 -1.22
N ASP A 649 -28.21 -3.47 -1.14
CA ASP A 649 -28.85 -2.82 -2.28
C ASP A 649 -27.79 -2.31 -3.28
N SER A 650 -26.70 -1.70 -2.80
CA SER A 650 -25.59 -1.24 -3.65
C SER A 650 -24.85 -2.38 -4.34
N ILE A 651 -24.59 -3.49 -3.65
CA ILE A 651 -23.90 -4.66 -4.20
C ILE A 651 -24.77 -5.33 -5.29
N LYS A 652 -26.08 -5.48 -5.06
CA LYS A 652 -27.02 -5.98 -6.06
C LYS A 652 -27.10 -5.10 -7.31
N GLN A 653 -27.16 -3.78 -7.14
CA GLN A 653 -27.14 -2.81 -8.25
C GLN A 653 -25.86 -2.92 -9.08
N ASN A 654 -24.74 -3.31 -8.46
CA ASN A 654 -23.48 -3.57 -9.15
C ASN A 654 -23.35 -4.97 -9.77
N GLY A 655 -24.42 -5.78 -9.73
CA GLY A 655 -24.49 -7.08 -10.38
C GLY A 655 -23.77 -8.22 -9.66
N LEU A 656 -23.46 -8.08 -8.36
CA LEU A 656 -22.86 -9.15 -7.56
C LEU A 656 -23.93 -9.95 -6.82
N ASN A 657 -23.69 -11.25 -6.68
CA ASN A 657 -24.47 -12.11 -5.81
C ASN A 657 -24.06 -11.93 -4.35
N ILE A 658 -25.01 -11.99 -3.45
CA ILE A 658 -24.76 -11.97 -2.01
C ILE A 658 -25.27 -13.24 -1.39
N VAL A 659 -24.43 -13.86 -0.55
CA VAL A 659 -24.76 -15.07 0.21
C VAL A 659 -24.48 -14.81 1.68
N MET A 660 -25.46 -15.07 2.54
CA MET A 660 -25.24 -15.05 4.01
C MET A 660 -24.95 -16.46 4.51
N LEU A 661 -23.84 -16.65 5.21
CA LEU A 661 -23.50 -17.88 5.89
C LEU A 661 -23.68 -17.71 7.40
N THR A 662 -24.24 -18.71 8.09
CA THR A 662 -24.42 -18.65 9.55
C THR A 662 -24.56 -20.03 10.16
N GLY A 663 -24.05 -20.19 11.41
CA GLY A 663 -24.30 -21.37 12.25
C GLY A 663 -25.69 -21.38 12.90
N ASP A 664 -26.46 -20.30 12.81
CA ASP A 664 -27.80 -20.22 13.36
C ASP A 664 -28.79 -21.15 12.66
N ASN A 665 -29.93 -21.36 13.31
CA ASN A 665 -31.03 -22.11 12.73
C ASN A 665 -31.67 -21.31 11.54
N GLU A 666 -32.31 -22.05 10.64
CA GLU A 666 -32.88 -21.51 9.39
C GLU A 666 -33.89 -20.38 9.62
N SER A 667 -34.72 -20.47 10.67
CA SER A 667 -35.73 -19.46 10.99
C SER A 667 -35.14 -18.10 11.34
N VAL A 668 -34.11 -18.08 12.19
CA VAL A 668 -33.37 -16.84 12.57
C VAL A 668 -32.63 -16.27 11.38
N ALA A 669 -31.94 -17.13 10.63
CA ALA A 669 -31.17 -16.73 9.44
C ALA A 669 -32.06 -16.07 8.39
N LYS A 670 -33.17 -16.68 8.02
CA LYS A 670 -34.12 -16.14 7.04
C LYS A 670 -34.74 -14.81 7.50
N LYS A 671 -35.01 -14.66 8.79
CA LYS A 671 -35.54 -13.40 9.35
C LYS A 671 -34.56 -12.23 9.24
N VAL A 672 -33.28 -12.47 9.52
CA VAL A 672 -32.23 -11.45 9.36
C VAL A 672 -32.05 -11.12 7.88
N ALA A 673 -31.91 -12.13 7.03
CA ALA A 673 -31.73 -11.98 5.58
C ALA A 673 -32.87 -11.19 4.92
N ALA A 674 -34.12 -11.49 5.28
CA ALA A 674 -35.30 -10.74 4.79
C ALA A 674 -35.27 -9.26 5.18
N LYS A 675 -34.81 -8.93 6.38
CA LYS A 675 -34.68 -7.52 6.83
C LYS A 675 -33.66 -6.70 6.04
N VAL A 676 -32.55 -7.34 5.65
CA VAL A 676 -31.47 -6.69 4.87
C VAL A 676 -31.60 -6.91 3.36
N GLY A 677 -32.52 -7.76 2.92
CA GLY A 677 -32.78 -8.01 1.51
C GLY A 677 -31.90 -9.10 0.87
N ILE A 678 -31.26 -10.00 1.63
CA ILE A 678 -30.45 -11.10 1.11
C ILE A 678 -31.36 -12.29 0.80
N GLU A 679 -31.25 -12.85 -0.42
CA GLU A 679 -32.08 -13.99 -0.87
C GLU A 679 -31.39 -15.33 -0.64
N ASN A 680 -30.07 -15.39 -0.81
CA ASN A 680 -29.29 -16.61 -0.67
C ASN A 680 -28.76 -16.76 0.76
N VAL A 681 -29.27 -17.76 1.49
CA VAL A 681 -28.93 -18.02 2.89
C VAL A 681 -28.54 -19.48 3.06
N VAL A 682 -27.42 -19.73 3.71
CA VAL A 682 -26.98 -21.05 4.13
C VAL A 682 -26.83 -21.02 5.66
N SER A 683 -27.67 -21.78 6.34
CA SER A 683 -27.81 -21.79 7.79
C SER A 683 -27.41 -23.15 8.39
N GLY A 684 -27.13 -23.18 9.70
CA GLY A 684 -26.80 -24.40 10.43
C GLY A 684 -25.46 -25.01 10.04
N ILE A 685 -24.52 -24.22 9.53
CA ILE A 685 -23.20 -24.70 9.08
C ILE A 685 -22.09 -24.35 10.08
N ASP A 686 -21.21 -25.31 10.31
CA ASP A 686 -20.01 -25.14 11.11
C ASP A 686 -18.88 -24.41 10.33
N PRO A 687 -17.78 -24.01 10.94
CA PRO A 687 -16.67 -23.32 10.26
C PRO A 687 -16.09 -24.10 9.07
N ILE A 688 -16.03 -25.44 9.15
CA ILE A 688 -15.53 -26.30 8.07
C ILE A 688 -16.54 -26.32 6.92
N GLY A 689 -17.83 -26.38 7.22
CA GLY A 689 -18.92 -26.30 6.26
C GLY A 689 -18.92 -24.98 5.50
N LYS A 690 -18.65 -23.84 6.16
CA LYS A 690 -18.49 -22.53 5.52
C LYS A 690 -17.36 -22.56 4.48
N ALA A 691 -16.19 -23.09 4.85
CA ALA A 691 -15.05 -23.23 3.94
C ALA A 691 -15.36 -24.14 2.75
N THR A 692 -16.07 -25.26 3.01
CA THR A 692 -16.51 -26.22 1.96
C THR A 692 -17.47 -25.55 0.96
N TYR A 693 -18.39 -24.74 1.46
CA TYR A 693 -19.32 -23.99 0.59
C TYR A 693 -18.60 -22.97 -0.30
N ILE A 694 -17.61 -22.22 0.25
CA ILE A 694 -16.78 -21.30 -0.52
C ILE A 694 -15.99 -22.04 -1.61
N LYS A 695 -15.36 -23.19 -1.27
CA LYS A 695 -14.64 -24.03 -2.24
C LYS A 695 -15.56 -24.53 -3.35
N LYS A 696 -16.83 -24.85 -3.05
CA LYS A 696 -17.83 -25.22 -4.04
C LYS A 696 -18.09 -24.06 -5.01
N LEU A 697 -18.34 -22.85 -4.53
CA LEU A 697 -18.55 -21.67 -5.37
C LEU A 697 -17.34 -21.41 -6.29
N LYS A 698 -16.12 -21.57 -5.78
CA LYS A 698 -14.89 -21.44 -6.57
C LYS A 698 -14.78 -22.52 -7.64
N SER A 699 -15.15 -23.75 -7.34
CA SER A 699 -15.17 -24.84 -8.33
C SER A 699 -16.21 -24.62 -9.45
N GLU A 700 -17.23 -23.80 -9.20
CA GLU A 700 -18.21 -23.34 -10.19
C GLU A 700 -17.69 -22.17 -11.04
N GLY A 701 -16.42 -21.76 -10.87
CA GLY A 701 -15.76 -20.65 -11.58
C GLY A 701 -16.12 -19.26 -11.06
N LYS A 702 -16.66 -19.14 -9.83
CA LYS A 702 -16.98 -17.86 -9.21
C LYS A 702 -15.78 -17.27 -8.49
N THR A 703 -15.58 -15.96 -8.63
CA THR A 703 -14.63 -15.20 -7.81
C THR A 703 -15.33 -14.77 -6.52
N VAL A 704 -14.91 -15.37 -5.40
CA VAL A 704 -15.58 -15.26 -4.10
C VAL A 704 -14.83 -14.32 -3.17
N VAL A 705 -15.54 -13.28 -2.69
CA VAL A 705 -15.09 -12.40 -1.60
C VAL A 705 -15.79 -12.81 -0.32
N MET A 706 -15.05 -13.06 0.76
CA MET A 706 -15.61 -13.38 2.08
C MET A 706 -15.36 -12.25 3.07
N ALA A 707 -16.43 -11.76 3.70
CA ALA A 707 -16.34 -10.80 4.81
C ALA A 707 -16.79 -11.45 6.12
N GLY A 708 -15.97 -11.34 7.17
CA GLY A 708 -16.21 -11.96 8.48
C GLY A 708 -15.50 -11.25 9.63
N ASP A 709 -15.86 -11.61 10.89
CA ASP A 709 -15.21 -11.09 12.10
C ASP A 709 -13.93 -11.85 12.50
N GLY A 710 -13.71 -12.98 11.89
CA GLY A 710 -12.47 -13.72 11.78
C GLY A 710 -12.13 -14.74 12.85
N ILE A 711 -12.68 -14.72 14.04
CA ILE A 711 -12.31 -15.73 15.05
C ILE A 711 -12.88 -17.11 14.66
N ASN A 712 -14.14 -17.14 14.25
CA ASN A 712 -14.84 -18.36 13.83
C ASN A 712 -14.76 -18.62 12.32
N ASP A 713 -14.34 -17.65 11.55
CA ASP A 713 -14.38 -17.66 10.08
C ASP A 713 -13.00 -17.75 9.42
N SER A 714 -11.93 -17.89 10.21
CA SER A 714 -10.54 -17.89 9.69
C SER A 714 -10.32 -18.91 8.57
N VAL A 715 -10.88 -20.12 8.69
CA VAL A 715 -10.79 -21.18 7.67
C VAL A 715 -11.60 -20.83 6.40
N ALA A 716 -12.75 -20.19 6.58
CA ALA A 716 -13.60 -19.74 5.48
C ALA A 716 -12.96 -18.56 4.75
N LEU A 717 -12.42 -17.57 5.49
CA LEU A 717 -11.67 -16.43 4.97
C LEU A 717 -10.47 -16.91 4.14
N ALA A 718 -9.64 -17.80 4.68
CA ALA A 718 -8.49 -18.38 3.98
C ALA A 718 -8.86 -19.20 2.74
N SER A 719 -10.09 -19.69 2.63
CA SER A 719 -10.57 -20.47 1.48
C SER A 719 -11.13 -19.62 0.34
N SER A 720 -11.40 -18.32 0.57
CA SER A 720 -11.93 -17.40 -0.43
C SER A 720 -10.84 -16.92 -1.41
N ASP A 721 -11.23 -16.24 -2.49
CA ASP A 721 -10.28 -15.57 -3.40
C ASP A 721 -9.83 -14.23 -2.82
N LEU A 722 -10.66 -13.65 -1.96
CA LEU A 722 -10.36 -12.41 -1.26
C LEU A 722 -11.07 -12.39 0.09
N SER A 723 -10.32 -12.19 1.14
CA SER A 723 -10.78 -12.16 2.53
C SER A 723 -10.80 -10.76 3.10
N ILE A 724 -11.87 -10.41 3.82
CA ILE A 724 -12.08 -9.10 4.44
C ILE A 724 -12.34 -9.28 5.93
N ALA A 725 -11.47 -8.70 6.77
CA ALA A 725 -11.65 -8.64 8.21
C ALA A 725 -12.38 -7.37 8.62
N MET A 726 -13.36 -7.51 9.53
CA MET A 726 -14.02 -6.36 10.18
C MET A 726 -13.12 -5.80 11.28
N GLY A 727 -13.07 -4.48 11.45
CA GLY A 727 -12.07 -3.76 12.25
C GLY A 727 -12.03 -4.05 13.77
N ASN A 728 -13.06 -4.68 14.32
CA ASN A 728 -13.06 -5.16 15.72
C ASN A 728 -12.52 -6.59 15.85
N SER A 729 -11.92 -7.11 14.79
CA SER A 729 -11.43 -8.50 14.74
C SER A 729 -10.16 -8.66 15.57
N ALA A 730 -9.96 -9.86 16.11
CA ALA A 730 -8.74 -10.21 16.82
C ALA A 730 -7.50 -10.09 15.91
N ASP A 731 -6.33 -9.85 16.50
CA ASP A 731 -5.04 -9.73 15.78
C ASP A 731 -4.78 -10.88 14.80
N ILE A 732 -5.28 -12.08 15.11
CA ILE A 732 -5.19 -13.28 14.25
C ILE A 732 -5.95 -13.08 12.92
N THR A 733 -7.10 -12.42 12.96
CA THR A 733 -7.91 -12.18 11.75
C THR A 733 -7.27 -11.17 10.83
N ILE A 734 -6.66 -10.14 11.40
CA ILE A 734 -5.89 -9.14 10.64
C ILE A 734 -4.72 -9.83 9.93
N SER A 735 -4.07 -10.81 10.56
CA SER A 735 -2.94 -11.53 9.94
C SER A 735 -3.35 -12.42 8.77
N VAL A 736 -4.55 -12.99 8.78
CA VAL A 736 -5.03 -13.98 7.78
C VAL A 736 -5.80 -13.31 6.63
N SER A 737 -6.30 -12.07 6.81
CA SER A 737 -7.16 -11.41 5.82
C SER A 737 -6.36 -10.56 4.83
N ASP A 738 -6.86 -10.46 3.61
CA ASP A 738 -6.27 -9.68 2.51
C ASP A 738 -6.62 -8.20 2.59
N ILE A 739 -7.80 -7.88 3.15
CA ILE A 739 -8.31 -6.53 3.36
C ILE A 739 -8.75 -6.39 4.82
N VAL A 740 -8.41 -5.26 5.42
CA VAL A 740 -8.82 -4.88 6.77
C VAL A 740 -9.70 -3.63 6.71
N LEU A 741 -10.90 -3.70 7.32
CA LEU A 741 -11.73 -2.54 7.57
C LEU A 741 -11.39 -1.97 8.94
N LEU A 742 -10.86 -0.75 9.00
CA LEU A 742 -10.46 -0.11 10.26
C LEU A 742 -11.66 0.29 11.14
N ASN A 743 -12.77 0.67 10.50
CA ASN A 743 -13.95 1.23 11.17
C ASN A 743 -15.15 0.29 11.29
N SER A 744 -15.03 -0.98 10.94
CA SER A 744 -16.15 -1.94 10.92
C SER A 744 -17.43 -1.45 10.21
N SER A 745 -17.37 -0.37 9.42
CA SER A 745 -18.51 0.17 8.68
C SER A 745 -18.73 -0.59 7.39
N LEU A 746 -19.94 -1.03 7.15
CA LEU A 746 -20.34 -1.68 5.90
C LEU A 746 -20.37 -0.67 4.73
N ASP A 747 -20.48 0.61 5.01
CA ASP A 747 -20.32 1.68 4.01
C ASP A 747 -18.90 1.68 3.42
N SER A 748 -17.87 1.46 4.23
CA SER A 748 -16.50 1.29 3.73
C SER A 748 -16.38 0.09 2.79
N LEU A 749 -17.03 -1.02 3.08
CA LEU A 749 -17.07 -2.20 2.20
C LEU A 749 -17.74 -1.89 0.85
N LYS A 750 -18.80 -1.09 0.84
CA LYS A 750 -19.42 -0.59 -0.39
C LYS A 750 -18.41 0.20 -1.25
N TYR A 751 -17.63 1.11 -0.62
CA TYR A 751 -16.58 1.86 -1.31
C TYR A 751 -15.46 0.97 -1.83
N ALA A 752 -15.14 -0.14 -1.13
CA ALA A 752 -14.17 -1.12 -1.61
C ALA A 752 -14.52 -1.63 -3.02
N PHE A 753 -15.77 -2.03 -3.25
CA PHE A 753 -16.23 -2.48 -4.57
C PHE A 753 -16.25 -1.35 -5.61
N ILE A 754 -16.78 -0.18 -5.24
CA ILE A 754 -16.93 0.96 -6.17
C ILE A 754 -15.54 1.44 -6.64
N ILE A 755 -14.61 1.69 -5.70
CA ILE A 755 -13.28 2.22 -6.02
C ILE A 755 -12.46 1.16 -6.77
N SER A 756 -12.51 -0.11 -6.38
CA SER A 756 -11.78 -1.19 -7.06
C SER A 756 -12.26 -1.38 -8.51
N LYS A 757 -13.58 -1.44 -8.76
CA LYS A 757 -14.14 -1.49 -10.13
C LYS A 757 -13.75 -0.27 -10.94
N ARG A 758 -13.81 0.92 -10.35
CA ARG A 758 -13.42 2.17 -10.98
C ARG A 758 -11.94 2.16 -11.33
N THR A 759 -11.06 1.80 -10.40
CA THR A 759 -9.61 1.70 -10.60
C THR A 759 -9.28 0.73 -11.74
N TYR A 760 -9.84 -0.47 -11.71
CA TYR A 760 -9.64 -1.49 -12.75
C TYR A 760 -10.15 -1.04 -14.13
N LYS A 761 -11.30 -0.34 -14.19
CA LYS A 761 -11.81 0.27 -15.41
C LYS A 761 -10.82 1.29 -15.99
N PHE A 762 -10.27 2.18 -15.16
CA PHE A 762 -9.30 3.20 -15.62
C PHE A 762 -7.97 2.57 -16.03
N ILE A 763 -7.50 1.51 -15.36
CA ILE A 763 -6.35 0.74 -15.81
C ILE A 763 -6.59 0.22 -17.24
N LYS A 764 -7.72 -0.46 -17.49
CA LYS A 764 -8.08 -0.96 -18.83
C LYS A 764 -8.17 0.16 -19.87
N GLN A 765 -8.76 1.29 -19.53
CA GLN A 765 -8.84 2.45 -20.41
C GLN A 765 -7.45 3.00 -20.76
N ASN A 766 -6.55 3.13 -19.79
CA ASN A 766 -5.20 3.63 -20.00
C ASN A 766 -4.39 2.68 -20.90
N LEU A 767 -4.49 1.37 -20.67
CA LEU A 767 -3.85 0.36 -21.52
C LEU A 767 -4.39 0.42 -22.96
N LEU A 768 -5.72 0.52 -23.11
CA LEU A 768 -6.35 0.62 -24.43
C LEU A 768 -5.93 1.91 -25.15
N LEU A 769 -5.93 3.07 -24.45
CA LEU A 769 -5.50 4.35 -25.02
C LEU A 769 -4.06 4.27 -25.52
N SER A 770 -3.16 3.66 -24.74
CA SER A 770 -1.76 3.49 -25.12
C SER A 770 -1.60 2.58 -26.34
N LEU A 771 -2.33 1.46 -26.40
CA LEU A 771 -2.31 0.55 -27.53
C LEU A 771 -2.87 1.20 -28.82
N VAL A 772 -4.01 1.88 -28.74
CA VAL A 772 -4.64 2.57 -29.86
C VAL A 772 -3.73 3.69 -30.38
N TYR A 773 -3.15 4.48 -29.46
CA TYR A 773 -2.17 5.52 -29.82
C TYR A 773 -1.02 4.93 -30.66
N ASN A 774 -0.34 3.92 -30.16
CA ASN A 774 0.79 3.29 -30.89
C ASN A 774 0.33 2.64 -32.22
N SER A 775 -0.84 2.02 -32.25
CA SER A 775 -1.38 1.38 -33.47
C SER A 775 -1.69 2.38 -34.60
N ILE A 776 -1.96 3.64 -34.26
CA ILE A 776 -2.22 4.70 -35.24
C ILE A 776 -0.93 5.44 -35.60
N THR A 777 -0.14 5.80 -34.59
CA THR A 777 1.00 6.70 -34.77
C THR A 777 2.21 6.03 -35.43
N ILE A 778 2.44 4.72 -35.18
CA ILE A 778 3.55 3.99 -35.78
C ILE A 778 3.38 3.90 -37.31
N PRO A 779 2.24 3.47 -37.88
CA PRO A 779 2.03 3.48 -39.33
C PRO A 779 2.14 4.87 -39.96
N LEU A 780 1.65 5.93 -39.26
CA LEU A 780 1.79 7.29 -39.74
C LEU A 780 3.26 7.74 -39.80
N ALA A 781 4.05 7.35 -38.80
CA ALA A 781 5.50 7.61 -38.83
C ALA A 781 6.19 6.85 -39.95
N MET A 782 5.86 5.58 -40.15
CA MET A 782 6.41 4.75 -41.25
C MET A 782 6.06 5.31 -42.63
N ALA A 783 4.86 5.90 -42.74
CA ALA A 783 4.45 6.57 -43.98
C ALA A 783 5.10 7.96 -44.21
N GLY A 784 5.97 8.43 -43.28
CA GLY A 784 6.70 9.69 -43.41
C GLY A 784 5.93 10.94 -42.97
N TYR A 785 4.69 10.82 -42.46
CA TYR A 785 3.87 11.96 -42.04
C TYR A 785 4.28 12.57 -40.69
N VAL A 786 5.24 11.98 -39.98
CA VAL A 786 5.64 12.40 -38.64
C VAL A 786 7.14 12.70 -38.62
N ILE A 787 7.51 13.92 -38.26
CA ILE A 787 8.88 14.29 -37.99
C ILE A 787 9.29 13.96 -36.55
N PRO A 788 10.58 13.78 -36.23
CA PRO A 788 11.05 13.39 -34.91
C PRO A 788 10.57 14.31 -33.77
N LEU A 789 10.47 15.62 -34.03
CA LEU A 789 9.97 16.61 -33.08
C LEU A 789 8.52 16.33 -32.68
N VAL A 790 7.64 16.11 -33.67
CA VAL A 790 6.22 15.81 -33.42
C VAL A 790 6.06 14.47 -32.74
N ALA A 791 6.91 13.48 -33.07
CA ALA A 791 6.97 12.19 -32.43
C ALA A 791 7.24 12.31 -30.93
N ALA A 792 8.29 13.06 -30.55
CA ALA A 792 8.67 13.25 -29.14
C ALA A 792 7.62 14.01 -28.33
N LEU A 793 7.04 15.07 -28.91
CA LEU A 793 5.97 15.83 -28.26
C LEU A 793 4.71 14.98 -28.04
N SER A 794 4.28 14.25 -29.05
CA SER A 794 3.09 13.38 -29.03
C SER A 794 3.23 12.23 -27.99
N MET A 795 4.41 11.62 -27.91
CA MET A 795 4.74 10.61 -26.91
C MET A 795 4.60 11.16 -25.47
N SER A 796 5.15 12.36 -25.21
CA SER A 796 5.07 12.99 -23.90
C SER A 796 3.63 13.33 -23.53
N LEU A 797 2.83 13.82 -24.49
CA LEU A 797 1.41 14.12 -24.30
C LEU A 797 0.59 12.86 -24.00
N SER A 798 0.88 11.73 -24.66
CA SER A 798 0.23 10.44 -24.39
C SER A 798 0.43 9.99 -22.95
N SER A 799 1.65 10.09 -22.41
CA SER A 799 1.96 9.76 -21.01
C SER A 799 1.20 10.67 -20.02
N LEU A 800 1.14 11.97 -20.32
CA LEU A 800 0.40 12.95 -19.49
C LEU A 800 -1.11 12.65 -19.47
N LEU A 801 -1.68 12.25 -20.62
CA LEU A 801 -3.09 11.88 -20.71
C LEU A 801 -3.43 10.66 -19.83
N VAL A 802 -2.56 9.65 -19.77
CA VAL A 802 -2.70 8.48 -18.90
C VAL A 802 -2.70 8.87 -17.43
N VAL A 803 -1.78 9.76 -17.02
CA VAL A 803 -1.73 10.28 -15.64
C VAL A 803 -3.01 11.06 -15.32
N ALA A 804 -3.41 11.98 -16.19
CA ALA A 804 -4.63 12.79 -16.02
C ALA A 804 -5.90 11.92 -15.95
N ASN A 805 -6.00 10.88 -16.79
CA ASN A 805 -7.12 9.95 -16.75
C ASN A 805 -7.15 9.16 -15.44
N SER A 806 -5.98 8.74 -14.91
CA SER A 806 -5.89 8.05 -13.62
C SER A 806 -6.33 8.93 -12.45
N MET A 807 -6.08 10.25 -12.50
CA MET A 807 -6.54 11.19 -11.46
C MET A 807 -8.06 11.25 -11.31
N ARG A 808 -8.82 10.83 -12.32
CA ARG A 808 -10.29 10.73 -12.29
C ARG A 808 -10.82 9.60 -11.41
N ILE A 809 -9.93 8.72 -10.90
CA ILE A 809 -10.29 7.68 -9.93
C ILE A 809 -10.74 8.31 -8.62
N LYS A 810 -10.15 9.45 -8.23
CA LYS A 810 -10.55 10.19 -7.02
C LYS A 810 -12.06 10.41 -7.02
N LEU A 811 -12.69 10.09 -5.89
CA LEU A 811 -14.09 10.42 -5.69
C LEU A 811 -14.21 11.95 -5.60
N LYS A 812 -15.17 12.53 -6.31
CA LYS A 812 -15.55 13.92 -6.03
C LYS A 812 -16.21 13.93 -4.64
N ASN A 813 -15.69 14.76 -3.74
CA ASN A 813 -16.33 15.03 -2.45
C ASN A 813 -17.70 15.62 -2.64
#